data_addd5f98a55dc07e25e2c3b148fb9d9b
#
_entry.id   addd5f98a55dc07e25e2c3b148fb9d9b
#
_cell.length_a   1.000
_cell.length_b   1.000
_cell.length_c   1.000
_cell.angle_alpha   90.00
_cell.angle_beta   90.00
_cell.angle_gamma   90.00
#
_symmetry.space_group_name_H-M   'P 1'
#
loop_
_entity.id
_entity.type
_entity.pdbx_description
1 polymer ?
#
loop_
_entity_poly.entity_id
_entity_poly.type
_entity_poly.pdbx_seq_one_letter_code
_entity_poly.pdbx_strand_id
1 'polypeptide(L)'
;MDQNSKIRAIDKLNDEVNQFHPFLNDLFNKFPDIKNVDYTHGSSEYGCDFILTREDTLLMMEKYIGVIVKSTKIHQDDIDSIERQINEAFRIEKIILNGQKKIKIDNVWFITNKNITKNAQDKISNYFKERDITFISSDHLVKYIDKYFPEYWHNMTANISNHITKIRTIVAEEDKRYTLIPQLDPDFYLEPDIIKRNNDGYNNQKSKNNIFEHINIKEAVEKEKFIIVEAEMGFGKSKLIRQLVKYYTEPEVYEKEKILVFPIKYSELFLNDKFCPENIFEKYNLSVNEINEHEKSILMIDGFDEKEESIEEKMIHINLLEDFIQKNKKISILLATRKYNEYLEVENKNNIIKKYEIRGLTLKKIVMFLEQLCKQLNLKDRIIEDIKNSPLFKELPSSPIAAILLSRLFESNSQDLPANLPELYSMYMELVLGKWDIDKGIESLKEFEIVQSVLYEISYYFIDNQCDYMTYDEYKEIIVSYLKTRNIQIEYDRIDDILIKRSGILLKNERQGIIIYSHRSFIEFMYAKGKSINNDLKVTNKVFNLSWQNIYYFYVGIKKDCIGYLEEIIKIIPESEIEKILRLINLSNIFLAAHTTPYSFFKNNLYIVFTEAAHLYINDVLKEKKSIFAKFPQLIALWWLQLVIKESYAFNFFKNALEDTVLIIDDMNIDEINKIYSLFFLGTTGLKLKIYEPFKYLLTKYKDKLPYDISVGIENEISINKIKDESVLKLKKWLDRKLSKTNRSIFKEISEIPINKIIEKRKS
;
A
#
# COMPACT_ATOMS: atom_id res chain seq x y z
N MET A 1 -3.25 13.05 28.86
CA MET A 1 -3.37 14.04 29.99
C MET A 1 -4.19 15.23 29.51
N ASP A 2 -5.10 15.76 30.34
CA ASP A 2 -5.77 17.03 30.04
C ASP A 2 -4.82 18.23 30.21
N GLN A 3 -5.18 19.40 29.67
CA GLN A 3 -4.34 20.59 29.68
C GLN A 3 -3.97 21.07 31.10
N ASN A 4 -4.91 20.99 32.03
CA ASN A 4 -4.67 21.36 33.41
C ASN A 4 -3.68 20.42 34.12
N SER A 5 -3.74 19.14 33.83
CA SER A 5 -2.80 18.15 34.35
C SER A 5 -1.40 18.36 33.81
N LYS A 6 -1.27 18.71 32.51
CA LYS A 6 0.00 19.05 31.87
C LYS A 6 0.63 20.31 32.51
N ILE A 7 -0.16 21.36 32.72
CA ILE A 7 0.31 22.58 33.41
C ILE A 7 0.80 22.25 34.83
N ARG A 8 0.04 21.45 35.58
CA ARG A 8 0.44 21.03 36.93
C ARG A 8 1.73 20.20 36.93
N ALA A 9 1.98 19.44 35.88
CA ALA A 9 3.23 18.66 35.77
C ALA A 9 4.44 19.60 35.60
N ILE A 10 4.30 20.64 34.76
CA ILE A 10 5.35 21.67 34.60
C ILE A 10 5.52 22.51 35.88
N ASP A 11 4.42 22.87 36.53
CA ASP A 11 4.45 23.61 37.80
C ASP A 11 5.20 22.91 38.95
N LYS A 12 5.36 21.58 38.87
CA LYS A 12 6.08 20.76 39.85
C LYS A 12 7.60 20.80 39.70
N LEU A 13 8.13 21.32 38.61
CA LEU A 13 9.57 21.48 38.38
C LEU A 13 10.14 22.60 39.22
N ASN A 14 10.10 22.47 40.56
CA ASN A 14 10.41 23.55 41.50
C ASN A 14 11.92 23.76 41.72
N ASP A 15 12.75 22.77 41.42
CA ASP A 15 14.22 22.92 41.46
C ASP A 15 14.68 23.46 40.10
N GLU A 16 15.06 24.74 40.06
CA GLU A 16 15.44 25.46 38.85
C GLU A 16 16.64 24.79 38.16
N VAL A 17 17.66 24.43 38.92
CA VAL A 17 18.93 23.95 38.37
C VAL A 17 18.88 22.45 38.08
N ASN A 18 18.31 21.64 38.99
CA ASN A 18 18.37 20.18 38.87
C ASN A 18 17.16 19.55 38.15
N GLN A 19 16.06 20.29 37.98
CA GLN A 19 14.86 19.78 37.30
C GLN A 19 14.48 20.63 36.10
N PHE A 20 14.35 21.96 36.25
CA PHE A 20 13.80 22.80 35.21
C PHE A 20 14.81 23.08 34.10
N HIS A 21 16.09 23.37 34.44
CA HIS A 21 17.15 23.57 33.42
C HIS A 21 17.38 22.31 32.55
N PRO A 22 17.53 21.09 33.08
CA PRO A 22 17.65 19.88 32.28
C PRO A 22 16.46 19.67 31.36
N PHE A 23 15.24 19.87 31.88
CA PHE A 23 14.04 19.79 31.05
C PHE A 23 14.04 20.79 29.89
N LEU A 24 14.41 22.05 30.15
CA LEU A 24 14.48 23.09 29.11
C LEU A 24 15.57 22.77 28.08
N ASN A 25 16.70 22.28 28.54
CA ASN A 25 17.78 21.84 27.63
C ASN A 25 17.28 20.76 26.64
N ASP A 26 16.57 19.76 27.13
CA ASP A 26 16.00 18.71 26.30
C ASP A 26 14.95 19.28 25.33
N LEU A 27 14.09 20.17 25.80
CA LEU A 27 13.07 20.83 24.98
C LEU A 27 13.68 21.68 23.86
N PHE A 28 14.71 22.50 24.17
CA PHE A 28 15.35 23.36 23.16
C PHE A 28 16.04 22.57 22.08
N ASN A 29 16.65 21.44 22.40
CA ASN A 29 17.26 20.53 21.42
C ASN A 29 16.23 19.88 20.47
N LYS A 30 14.93 19.96 20.78
CA LYS A 30 13.84 19.48 19.89
C LYS A 30 13.30 20.55 18.95
N PHE A 31 13.69 21.82 19.12
CA PHE A 31 13.21 22.89 18.24
C PHE A 31 13.92 22.81 16.88
N PRO A 32 13.17 22.80 15.75
CA PRO A 32 13.75 22.61 14.41
C PRO A 32 14.68 23.74 13.97
N ASP A 33 14.45 24.97 14.51
CA ASP A 33 15.20 26.18 14.13
C ASP A 33 16.42 26.43 15.04
N ILE A 34 16.58 25.65 16.12
CA ILE A 34 17.70 25.81 17.05
C ILE A 34 18.84 24.88 16.63
N LYS A 35 19.97 25.50 16.29
CA LYS A 35 21.18 24.80 15.82
C LYS A 35 22.08 24.35 16.96
N ASN A 36 22.16 25.16 18.02
CA ASN A 36 22.99 24.90 19.19
C ASN A 36 22.36 25.44 20.47
N VAL A 37 22.55 24.73 21.57
CA VAL A 37 22.11 25.09 22.91
C VAL A 37 23.34 25.12 23.83
N ASP A 38 23.77 26.32 24.24
CA ASP A 38 24.85 26.47 25.19
C ASP A 38 24.29 26.74 26.57
N TYR A 39 24.54 25.84 27.54
CA TYR A 39 24.17 26.02 28.94
C TYR A 39 25.23 26.86 29.64
N THR A 40 24.85 28.04 30.19
CA THR A 40 25.77 29.05 30.71
C THR A 40 25.60 29.32 32.20
N HIS A 41 24.72 28.59 32.87
CA HIS A 41 24.45 28.79 34.30
C HIS A 41 25.70 28.58 35.16
N GLY A 42 25.97 29.54 36.07
CA GLY A 42 27.12 29.53 36.97
C GLY A 42 27.85 30.87 37.07
N SER A 43 29.11 30.85 37.45
CA SER A 43 29.92 32.06 37.70
C SER A 43 30.15 32.99 36.49
N SER A 44 29.85 32.52 35.28
CA SER A 44 30.00 33.24 34.03
C SER A 44 28.72 33.40 33.23
N GLU A 45 27.53 33.31 33.87
CA GLU A 45 26.22 33.34 33.20
C GLU A 45 25.88 34.71 32.60
N TYR A 46 26.41 35.77 33.13
CA TYR A 46 26.19 37.15 32.67
C TYR A 46 24.74 37.43 32.26
N GLY A 47 23.81 37.02 33.09
CA GLY A 47 22.39 37.21 32.95
C GLY A 47 21.61 36.24 32.05
N CYS A 48 22.27 35.19 31.53
CA CYS A 48 21.60 34.13 30.73
C CYS A 48 21.91 32.75 31.28
N ASP A 49 20.90 31.92 31.52
CA ASP A 49 21.05 30.52 31.90
C ASP A 49 21.36 29.62 30.69
N PHE A 50 20.84 29.99 29.50
CA PHE A 50 21.14 29.36 28.23
C PHE A 50 21.36 30.41 27.14
N ILE A 51 22.10 30.03 26.10
CA ILE A 51 22.21 30.77 24.84
C ILE A 51 21.83 29.83 23.70
N LEU A 52 20.78 30.19 22.96
CA LEU A 52 20.31 29.43 21.81
C LEU A 52 20.80 30.08 20.52
N THR A 53 21.42 29.30 19.65
CA THR A 53 21.75 29.74 18.29
C THR A 53 20.63 29.32 17.36
N ARG A 54 19.90 30.29 16.82
CA ARG A 54 18.80 30.08 15.87
C ARG A 54 19.25 30.43 14.46
N GLU A 55 18.96 29.54 13.50
CA GLU A 55 19.21 29.79 12.09
C GLU A 55 17.97 30.43 11.43
N ASP A 56 18.16 31.64 10.86
CA ASP A 56 17.17 32.27 10.01
C ASP A 56 17.36 31.73 8.57
N THR A 57 16.56 30.78 8.18
CA THR A 57 16.68 30.07 6.87
C THR A 57 16.44 30.99 5.66
N LEU A 58 15.71 32.11 5.84
CA LEU A 58 15.47 33.10 4.78
C LEU A 58 16.64 34.03 4.57
N LEU A 59 17.27 34.48 5.66
CA LEU A 59 18.35 35.42 5.62
C LEU A 59 19.73 34.77 5.67
N MET A 60 19.79 33.44 5.86
CA MET A 60 21.03 32.67 6.07
C MET A 60 21.94 33.27 7.18
N MET A 61 21.32 33.81 8.24
CA MET A 61 21.99 34.45 9.35
C MET A 61 21.67 33.73 10.65
N GLU A 62 22.66 33.72 11.57
CA GLU A 62 22.46 33.21 12.93
C GLU A 62 21.96 34.33 13.83
N LYS A 63 20.93 34.06 14.62
CA LYS A 63 20.45 34.93 15.69
C LYS A 63 20.68 34.26 17.04
N TYR A 64 21.04 35.06 18.02
CA TYR A 64 21.37 34.59 19.36
C TYR A 64 20.30 34.97 20.37
N ILE A 65 19.71 33.98 21.02
CA ILE A 65 18.65 34.16 22.01
C ILE A 65 19.23 33.86 23.39
N GLY A 66 19.23 34.86 24.28
CA GLY A 66 19.55 34.65 25.68
C GLY A 66 18.35 34.18 26.45
N VAL A 67 18.46 33.10 27.22
CA VAL A 67 17.36 32.55 28.01
C VAL A 67 17.63 32.83 29.47
N ILE A 68 16.62 33.43 30.15
CA ILE A 68 16.59 33.67 31.60
C ILE A 68 15.48 32.79 32.18
N VAL A 69 15.82 31.94 33.12
CA VAL A 69 14.91 30.95 33.72
C VAL A 69 14.58 31.30 35.15
N LYS A 70 13.30 31.11 35.53
CA LYS A 70 12.84 31.19 36.92
C LYS A 70 11.84 30.09 37.22
N SER A 71 11.98 29.43 38.36
CA SER A 71 11.08 28.37 38.82
C SER A 71 9.99 28.90 39.77
N THR A 72 9.71 30.21 39.73
CA THR A 72 8.76 30.89 40.63
C THR A 72 7.72 31.68 39.84
N LYS A 73 6.58 31.99 40.49
CA LYS A 73 5.61 32.92 39.96
C LYS A 73 6.18 34.33 40.02
N ILE A 74 6.10 35.07 38.94
CA ILE A 74 6.67 36.42 38.84
C ILE A 74 5.60 37.48 39.10
N HIS A 75 5.85 38.27 40.13
CA HIS A 75 5.03 39.43 40.52
C HIS A 75 5.79 40.74 40.24
N GLN A 76 5.09 41.86 40.42
CA GLN A 76 5.64 43.19 40.16
C GLN A 76 6.82 43.56 41.06
N ASP A 77 6.92 42.94 42.24
CA ASP A 77 7.98 43.22 43.24
C ASP A 77 9.31 42.47 42.92
N ASP A 78 9.25 41.46 42.03
CA ASP A 78 10.41 40.66 41.64
C ASP A 78 11.24 41.30 40.50
N ILE A 79 10.74 42.41 39.93
CA ILE A 79 11.22 42.97 38.67
C ILE A 79 12.64 43.50 38.74
N ASP A 80 13.06 44.11 39.83
CA ASP A 80 14.36 44.78 39.93
C ASP A 80 15.55 43.81 39.69
N SER A 81 15.42 42.58 40.20
CA SER A 81 16.41 41.55 39.97
C SER A 81 16.41 41.05 38.53
N ILE A 82 15.24 40.95 37.90
CA ILE A 82 15.06 40.53 36.51
C ILE A 82 15.55 41.59 35.54
N GLU A 83 15.28 42.85 35.80
CA GLU A 83 15.82 43.97 34.99
C GLU A 83 17.34 43.95 34.94
N ARG A 84 17.98 43.68 36.07
CA ARG A 84 19.44 43.53 36.10
C ARG A 84 19.93 42.41 35.20
N GLN A 85 19.32 41.21 35.29
CA GLN A 85 19.69 40.06 34.45
C GLN A 85 19.49 40.36 32.97
N ILE A 86 18.35 40.96 32.59
CA ILE A 86 18.08 41.34 31.19
C ILE A 86 19.10 42.36 30.69
N ASN A 87 19.45 43.35 31.51
CA ASN A 87 20.50 44.33 31.14
C ASN A 87 21.86 43.65 30.92
N GLU A 88 22.27 42.76 31.80
CA GLU A 88 23.50 42.00 31.67
C GLU A 88 23.46 41.08 30.40
N ALA A 89 22.33 40.48 30.12
CA ALA A 89 22.13 39.64 28.91
C ALA A 89 22.42 40.44 27.62
N PHE A 90 21.90 41.65 27.48
CA PHE A 90 22.07 42.46 26.27
C PHE A 90 23.37 43.23 26.21
N ARG A 91 23.93 43.66 27.35
CA ARG A 91 25.11 44.54 27.37
C ARG A 91 26.44 43.81 27.31
N ILE A 92 26.52 42.61 27.87
CA ILE A 92 27.76 41.84 27.96
C ILE A 92 27.89 40.92 26.77
N GLU A 93 29.02 40.97 26.05
CA GLU A 93 29.33 39.99 25.01
C GLU A 93 29.48 38.60 25.63
N LYS A 94 28.88 37.60 24.98
CA LYS A 94 28.89 36.20 25.43
C LYS A 94 29.94 35.42 24.63
N ILE A 95 30.45 34.39 25.27
CA ILE A 95 31.37 33.45 24.63
C ILE A 95 30.64 32.09 24.57
N ILE A 96 30.50 31.59 23.35
CA ILE A 96 29.81 30.30 23.08
C ILE A 96 30.78 29.31 22.40
N LEU A 97 30.33 28.10 22.19
CA LEU A 97 31.11 27.03 21.55
C LEU A 97 32.46 26.79 22.27
N ASN A 98 32.41 26.61 23.59
CA ASN A 98 33.61 26.37 24.43
C ASN A 98 34.74 27.40 24.23
N GLY A 99 34.38 28.67 24.09
CA GLY A 99 35.35 29.74 23.98
C GLY A 99 35.71 30.17 22.56
N GLN A 100 35.14 29.59 21.54
CA GLN A 100 35.53 29.81 20.15
C GLN A 100 34.87 31.02 19.49
N LYS A 101 33.68 31.45 19.96
CA LYS A 101 32.90 32.52 19.30
C LYS A 101 32.37 33.54 20.31
N LYS A 102 32.61 34.85 20.04
CA LYS A 102 32.03 35.97 20.77
C LYS A 102 30.77 36.45 20.05
N ILE A 103 29.70 36.62 20.80
CA ILE A 103 28.38 37.02 20.26
C ILE A 103 27.72 38.09 21.11
N LYS A 104 26.70 38.77 20.53
CA LYS A 104 25.75 39.62 21.24
C LYS A 104 24.36 39.00 21.14
N ILE A 105 23.56 39.15 22.18
CA ILE A 105 22.21 38.63 22.24
C ILE A 105 21.27 39.55 21.44
N ASP A 106 20.49 38.96 20.55
CA ASP A 106 19.50 39.63 19.70
C ASP A 106 18.12 39.70 20.39
N ASN A 107 17.74 38.63 21.09
CA ASN A 107 16.45 38.48 21.74
C ASN A 107 16.65 37.82 23.11
N VAL A 108 15.82 38.15 24.09
CA VAL A 108 15.81 37.49 25.40
C VAL A 108 14.49 36.75 25.61
N TRP A 109 14.60 35.46 25.87
CA TRP A 109 13.45 34.65 26.34
C TRP A 109 13.46 34.58 27.87
N PHE A 110 12.41 35.11 28.46
CA PHE A 110 12.18 34.99 29.89
C PHE A 110 11.18 33.86 30.16
N ILE A 111 11.66 32.79 30.76
CA ILE A 111 10.93 31.53 30.90
C ILE A 111 10.66 31.24 32.38
N THR A 112 9.40 30.90 32.67
CA THR A 112 9.01 30.36 34.00
C THR A 112 8.13 29.14 33.85
N ASN A 113 8.30 28.18 34.76
CA ASN A 113 7.41 27.03 34.88
C ASN A 113 6.04 27.39 35.50
N LYS A 114 5.82 28.64 35.84
CA LYS A 114 4.59 29.17 36.44
C LYS A 114 4.00 30.31 35.59
N ASN A 115 3.23 31.20 36.18
CA ASN A 115 2.65 32.33 35.49
C ASN A 115 3.39 33.64 35.75
N ILE A 116 3.43 34.49 34.74
CA ILE A 116 3.91 35.87 34.84
C ILE A 116 2.71 36.80 34.88
N THR A 117 2.60 37.66 35.87
CA THR A 117 1.48 38.61 35.96
C THR A 117 1.55 39.66 34.84
N LYS A 118 0.40 40.08 34.33
CA LYS A 118 0.36 41.06 33.24
C LYS A 118 1.06 42.37 33.61
N ASN A 119 0.89 42.84 34.85
CA ASN A 119 1.57 44.03 35.33
C ASN A 119 3.10 43.88 35.32
N ALA A 120 3.62 42.69 35.62
CA ALA A 120 5.06 42.41 35.53
C ALA A 120 5.55 42.45 34.07
N GLN A 121 4.81 41.82 33.15
CA GLN A 121 5.13 41.87 31.72
C GLN A 121 5.13 43.29 31.17
N ASP A 122 4.08 44.05 31.48
CA ASP A 122 3.92 45.45 31.03
C ASP A 122 5.05 46.34 31.58
N LYS A 123 5.45 46.16 32.84
CA LYS A 123 6.54 46.94 33.47
C LYS A 123 7.89 46.63 32.80
N ILE A 124 8.20 45.36 32.60
CA ILE A 124 9.47 44.97 31.93
C ILE A 124 9.47 45.43 30.45
N SER A 125 8.36 45.24 29.72
CA SER A 125 8.26 45.69 28.33
C SER A 125 8.37 47.21 28.20
N ASN A 126 7.84 47.97 29.14
CA ASN A 126 7.93 49.43 29.17
C ASN A 126 9.35 49.92 29.49
N TYR A 127 10.10 49.18 30.31
CA TYR A 127 11.48 49.51 30.65
C TYR A 127 12.43 49.22 29.46
N PHE A 128 12.17 48.15 28.69
CA PHE A 128 13.00 47.71 27.57
C PHE A 128 12.36 47.93 26.19
N LYS A 129 11.75 49.10 25.93
CA LYS A 129 10.96 49.41 24.71
C LYS A 129 11.68 49.16 23.40
N GLU A 130 13.00 49.23 23.37
CA GLU A 130 13.84 49.03 22.16
C GLU A 130 14.48 47.66 22.09
N ARG A 131 14.08 46.72 22.97
CA ARG A 131 14.63 45.37 23.06
C ARG A 131 13.55 44.31 22.85
N ASP A 132 13.91 43.25 22.17
CA ASP A 132 13.03 42.15 21.91
C ASP A 132 13.08 41.15 23.07
N ILE A 133 11.97 41.08 23.85
CA ILE A 133 11.82 40.19 25.00
C ILE A 133 10.56 39.34 24.81
N THR A 134 10.70 38.02 24.90
CA THR A 134 9.61 37.06 24.80
C THR A 134 9.34 36.42 26.16
N PHE A 135 8.10 36.48 26.63
CA PHE A 135 7.70 35.86 27.88
C PHE A 135 7.08 34.48 27.63
N ILE A 136 7.62 33.46 28.28
CA ILE A 136 7.18 32.08 28.17
C ILE A 136 6.78 31.55 29.53
N SER A 137 5.48 31.29 29.72
CA SER A 137 4.90 30.72 30.91
C SER A 137 4.61 29.24 30.77
N SER A 138 4.16 28.58 31.82
CA SER A 138 3.75 27.16 31.81
C SER A 138 2.79 26.81 30.67
N ASP A 139 1.82 27.70 30.37
CA ASP A 139 0.88 27.50 29.24
C ASP A 139 1.59 27.45 27.88
N HIS A 140 2.61 28.27 27.68
CA HIS A 140 3.40 28.28 26.45
C HIS A 140 4.29 27.05 26.40
N LEU A 141 4.90 26.66 27.53
CA LEU A 141 5.72 25.46 27.61
C LEU A 141 4.91 24.20 27.26
N VAL A 142 3.68 24.06 27.78
CA VAL A 142 2.80 22.95 27.41
C VAL A 142 2.58 22.88 25.88
N LYS A 143 2.31 24.03 25.24
CA LYS A 143 2.14 24.08 23.77
C LYS A 143 3.42 23.68 23.01
N TYR A 144 4.59 24.09 23.52
CA TYR A 144 5.86 23.71 22.91
C TYR A 144 6.15 22.22 23.11
N ILE A 145 5.87 21.67 24.29
CA ILE A 145 6.00 20.24 24.56
C ILE A 145 5.08 19.45 23.65
N ASP A 146 3.78 19.83 23.58
CA ASP A 146 2.80 19.15 22.74
C ASP A 146 3.22 19.13 21.26
N LYS A 147 3.89 20.18 20.80
CA LYS A 147 4.33 20.32 19.41
C LYS A 147 5.68 19.69 19.10
N TYR A 148 6.66 19.86 19.98
CA TYR A 148 8.06 19.52 19.69
C TYR A 148 8.64 18.43 20.57
N PHE A 149 8.02 18.12 21.72
CA PHE A 149 8.50 17.13 22.69
C PHE A 149 7.35 16.33 23.32
N PRO A 150 6.39 15.82 22.53
CA PRO A 150 5.19 15.14 23.05
C PRO A 150 5.52 13.92 23.92
N GLU A 151 6.66 13.27 23.68
CA GLU A 151 7.16 12.13 24.46
C GLU A 151 7.44 12.48 25.94
N TYR A 152 7.62 13.74 26.30
CA TYR A 152 7.80 14.18 27.67
C TYR A 152 6.64 13.77 28.60
N TRP A 153 5.42 13.74 28.06
CA TRP A 153 4.24 13.33 28.82
C TRP A 153 4.13 11.82 29.03
N HIS A 154 4.94 11.05 28.32
CA HIS A 154 4.96 9.61 28.32
C HIS A 154 6.33 9.15 28.81
N ASN A 155 6.37 8.25 29.78
CA ASN A 155 7.59 7.80 30.46
C ASN A 155 8.43 6.91 29.51
N MET A 156 9.01 7.52 28.44
CA MET A 156 9.81 6.83 27.41
C MET A 156 11.31 7.04 27.65
N THR A 157 12.10 6.02 27.34
CA THR A 157 13.57 6.20 27.29
C THR A 157 13.95 7.08 26.09
N ALA A 158 15.09 7.77 26.17
CA ALA A 158 15.58 8.63 25.09
C ALA A 158 15.71 7.88 23.75
N ASN A 159 16.20 6.62 23.77
CA ASN A 159 16.36 5.81 22.58
C ASN A 159 15.02 5.49 21.89
N ILE A 160 14.00 5.16 22.68
CA ILE A 160 12.65 4.88 22.16
C ILE A 160 12.00 6.14 21.62
N SER A 161 12.11 7.25 22.33
CA SER A 161 11.62 8.55 21.86
C SER A 161 12.26 8.94 20.53
N ASN A 162 13.57 8.80 20.40
CA ASN A 162 14.29 9.05 19.16
C ASN A 162 13.86 8.12 18.02
N HIS A 163 13.66 6.83 18.31
CA HIS A 163 13.15 5.85 17.35
C HIS A 163 11.75 6.25 16.83
N ILE A 164 10.82 6.50 17.74
CA ILE A 164 9.45 6.92 17.39
C ILE A 164 9.46 8.20 16.56
N THR A 165 10.21 9.21 16.99
CA THR A 165 10.32 10.50 16.28
C THR A 165 10.91 10.31 14.88
N LYS A 166 11.98 9.52 14.74
CA LYS A 166 12.61 9.22 13.44
C LYS A 166 11.63 8.54 12.49
N ILE A 167 10.91 7.53 12.96
CA ILE A 167 9.93 6.81 12.14
C ILE A 167 8.76 7.72 11.74
N ARG A 168 8.21 8.51 12.66
CA ARG A 168 7.13 9.46 12.37
C ARG A 168 7.55 10.46 11.31
N THR A 169 8.76 10.98 11.40
CA THR A 169 9.30 11.90 10.40
C THR A 169 9.41 11.23 9.03
N ILE A 170 9.96 10.02 8.96
CA ILE A 170 10.07 9.26 7.69
C ILE A 170 8.68 9.04 7.09
N VAL A 171 7.74 8.54 7.87
CA VAL A 171 6.38 8.23 7.38
C VAL A 171 5.62 9.50 6.97
N ALA A 172 5.78 10.61 7.70
CA ALA A 172 5.17 11.88 7.33
C ALA A 172 5.75 12.45 6.03
N GLU A 173 7.06 12.32 5.82
CA GLU A 173 7.71 12.67 4.55
C GLU A 173 7.22 11.77 3.40
N GLU A 174 7.12 10.46 3.63
CA GLU A 174 6.58 9.53 2.65
C GLU A 174 5.12 9.84 2.32
N ASP A 175 4.26 10.09 3.31
CA ASP A 175 2.86 10.44 3.06
C ASP A 175 2.73 11.72 2.22
N LYS A 176 3.55 12.74 2.47
CA LYS A 176 3.60 13.94 1.64
C LYS A 176 4.04 13.62 0.21
N ARG A 177 5.07 12.77 0.06
CA ARG A 177 5.61 12.38 -1.26
C ARG A 177 4.62 11.56 -2.07
N TYR A 178 3.99 10.56 -1.44
CA TYR A 178 3.06 9.65 -2.13
C TYR A 178 1.63 10.18 -2.23
N THR A 179 1.36 11.42 -1.82
CA THR A 179 0.07 12.07 -2.01
C THR A 179 -0.04 12.58 -3.43
N LEU A 180 -0.81 11.88 -4.27
CA LEU A 180 -1.08 12.26 -5.67
C LEU A 180 -1.90 13.55 -5.80
N ILE A 181 -2.49 14.01 -4.71
CA ILE A 181 -3.27 15.25 -4.63
C ILE A 181 -2.65 16.13 -3.55
N PRO A 182 -1.89 17.19 -3.91
CA PRO A 182 -1.23 18.07 -2.93
C PRO A 182 -2.20 18.78 -1.97
N GLN A 183 -3.45 18.96 -2.39
CA GLN A 183 -4.50 19.62 -1.57
C GLN A 183 -5.22 18.64 -0.64
N LEU A 184 -4.97 17.34 -0.77
CA LEU A 184 -5.54 16.35 0.13
C LEU A 184 -4.86 16.45 1.49
N ASP A 185 -5.66 16.46 2.55
CA ASP A 185 -5.14 16.32 3.90
C ASP A 185 -4.28 15.05 3.99
N PRO A 186 -2.98 15.14 4.32
CA PRO A 186 -2.11 13.97 4.44
C PRO A 186 -2.62 12.94 5.45
N ASP A 187 -3.41 13.39 6.44
CA ASP A 187 -4.02 12.53 7.46
C ASP A 187 -5.34 11.92 7.01
N PHE A 188 -5.85 12.33 5.83
CA PHE A 188 -7.03 11.69 5.27
C PHE A 188 -6.76 10.21 4.95
N TYR A 189 -7.49 9.36 5.63
CA TYR A 189 -7.41 7.92 5.46
C TYR A 189 -8.80 7.30 5.46
N LEU A 190 -9.13 6.63 4.37
CA LEU A 190 -10.32 5.80 4.31
C LEU A 190 -9.93 4.37 4.70
N GLU A 191 -10.40 3.90 5.83
CA GLU A 191 -10.11 2.56 6.32
C GLU A 191 -10.61 1.50 5.32
N PRO A 192 -9.72 0.63 4.80
CA PRO A 192 -10.10 -0.39 3.84
C PRO A 192 -10.92 -1.49 4.52
N ASP A 193 -11.75 -2.19 3.74
CA ASP A 193 -12.39 -3.41 4.19
C ASP A 193 -11.38 -4.56 4.14
N ILE A 194 -11.03 -5.10 5.30
CA ILE A 194 -10.07 -6.20 5.43
C ILE A 194 -10.83 -7.45 5.89
N ILE A 195 -10.60 -8.54 5.20
CA ILE A 195 -11.20 -9.83 5.54
C ILE A 195 -10.12 -10.85 5.88
N LYS A 196 -10.42 -11.73 6.82
CA LYS A 196 -9.59 -12.89 7.11
C LYS A 196 -9.88 -14.00 6.11
N ARG A 197 -8.84 -14.53 5.48
CA ARG A 197 -8.95 -15.76 4.72
C ARG A 197 -8.86 -16.94 5.67
N ASN A 198 -9.98 -17.60 5.93
CA ASN A 198 -9.99 -18.82 6.71
C ASN A 198 -9.55 -19.97 5.81
N ASN A 199 -8.40 -20.58 6.14
CA ASN A 199 -7.96 -21.84 5.53
C ASN A 199 -8.89 -23.02 5.95
N ASP A 200 -9.74 -22.81 6.95
CA ASP A 200 -10.68 -23.83 7.47
C ASP A 200 -12.03 -23.77 6.74
N GLY A 201 -12.01 -24.07 5.44
CA GLY A 201 -13.18 -23.95 4.55
C GLY A 201 -14.38 -24.85 4.87
N TYR A 202 -14.45 -25.61 5.96
CA TYR A 202 -15.50 -26.62 6.09
C TYR A 202 -16.16 -26.81 7.46
N ASN A 203 -15.71 -26.23 8.55
CA ASN A 203 -16.28 -26.57 9.87
C ASN A 203 -17.37 -25.64 10.43
N ASN A 204 -17.79 -24.58 9.74
CA ASN A 204 -18.83 -23.69 10.23
C ASN A 204 -20.11 -23.68 9.37
N GLN A 205 -20.81 -24.81 9.32
CA GLN A 205 -22.18 -24.88 8.74
C GLN A 205 -23.25 -24.11 9.53
N LYS A 206 -22.90 -23.34 10.56
CA LYS A 206 -23.90 -22.68 11.43
C LYS A 206 -24.10 -21.16 11.19
N SER A 207 -23.34 -20.50 10.36
CA SER A 207 -23.60 -19.09 10.05
C SER A 207 -24.04 -18.91 8.59
N LYS A 208 -25.32 -18.94 8.36
CA LYS A 208 -25.98 -18.87 7.03
C LYS A 208 -25.84 -17.53 6.30
N ASN A 209 -25.10 -16.52 6.81
CA ASN A 209 -25.17 -15.18 6.22
C ASN A 209 -23.86 -14.40 6.06
N ASN A 210 -22.70 -14.83 6.55
CA ASN A 210 -21.45 -14.10 6.31
C ASN A 210 -20.27 -15.05 6.11
N ILE A 211 -19.88 -15.23 4.86
CA ILE A 211 -18.68 -16.01 4.47
C ILE A 211 -17.39 -15.23 4.78
N PHE A 212 -17.48 -13.94 5.04
CA PHE A 212 -16.34 -13.06 5.28
C PHE A 212 -16.50 -12.33 6.61
N GLU A 213 -15.55 -12.52 7.50
CA GLU A 213 -15.45 -11.76 8.75
C GLU A 213 -14.63 -10.49 8.47
N HIS A 214 -15.24 -9.31 8.63
CA HIS A 214 -14.53 -8.06 8.61
C HIS A 214 -13.66 -7.95 9.86
N ILE A 215 -12.38 -7.71 9.66
CA ILE A 215 -11.38 -7.73 10.73
C ILE A 215 -10.84 -6.33 10.96
N ASN A 216 -10.70 -5.97 12.22
CA ASN A 216 -9.86 -4.86 12.62
C ASN A 216 -8.39 -5.29 12.53
N ILE A 217 -7.66 -4.75 11.57
CA ILE A 217 -6.27 -5.13 11.33
C ILE A 217 -5.36 -4.84 12.54
N LYS A 218 -5.66 -3.82 13.33
CA LYS A 218 -4.89 -3.49 14.54
C LYS A 218 -4.96 -4.64 15.54
N GLU A 219 -6.16 -5.17 15.81
CA GLU A 219 -6.32 -6.33 16.67
C GLU A 219 -5.61 -7.57 16.14
N ALA A 220 -5.63 -7.77 14.82
CA ALA A 220 -4.90 -8.88 14.19
C ALA A 220 -3.37 -8.72 14.40
N VAL A 221 -2.85 -7.51 14.17
CA VAL A 221 -1.43 -7.17 14.36
C VAL A 221 -0.99 -7.37 15.82
N GLU A 222 -1.85 -7.09 16.78
CA GLU A 222 -1.57 -7.29 18.20
C GLU A 222 -1.54 -8.79 18.60
N LYS A 223 -2.41 -9.61 18.02
CA LYS A 223 -2.60 -11.02 18.39
C LYS A 223 -1.70 -11.99 17.62
N GLU A 224 -1.50 -11.76 16.33
CA GLU A 224 -0.87 -12.74 15.45
C GLU A 224 0.66 -12.51 15.37
N LYS A 225 1.39 -13.58 15.03
CA LYS A 225 2.85 -13.56 14.90
C LYS A 225 3.34 -13.24 13.51
N PHE A 226 2.68 -13.77 12.49
CA PHE A 226 3.00 -13.50 11.10
C PHE A 226 1.72 -13.25 10.31
N ILE A 227 1.60 -12.05 9.82
CA ILE A 227 0.47 -11.59 9.02
C ILE A 227 0.95 -11.34 7.59
N ILE A 228 0.26 -11.92 6.63
CA ILE A 228 0.36 -11.55 5.22
C ILE A 228 -0.89 -10.79 4.83
N VAL A 229 -0.73 -9.55 4.38
CA VAL A 229 -1.80 -8.72 3.85
C VAL A 229 -1.70 -8.67 2.33
N GLU A 230 -2.67 -9.27 1.69
CA GLU A 230 -2.76 -9.34 0.23
C GLU A 230 -3.73 -8.28 -0.31
N ALA A 231 -3.39 -7.67 -1.43
CA ALA A 231 -4.29 -6.78 -2.15
C ALA A 231 -3.90 -6.65 -3.62
N GLU A 232 -4.85 -6.27 -4.45
CA GLU A 232 -4.58 -5.91 -5.83
C GLU A 232 -3.83 -4.58 -5.96
N MET A 233 -3.42 -4.25 -7.18
CA MET A 233 -2.74 -2.99 -7.50
C MET A 233 -3.61 -1.79 -7.12
N GLY A 234 -3.01 -0.80 -6.44
CA GLY A 234 -3.71 0.44 -6.10
C GLY A 234 -4.69 0.37 -4.92
N PHE A 235 -4.80 -0.76 -4.22
CA PHE A 235 -5.72 -0.96 -3.09
C PHE A 235 -5.19 -0.40 -1.76
N GLY A 236 -4.03 0.23 -1.76
CA GLY A 236 -3.54 1.00 -0.60
C GLY A 236 -2.73 0.21 0.42
N LYS A 237 -2.06 -0.89 0.05
CA LYS A 237 -1.16 -1.67 0.93
C LYS A 237 -0.15 -0.81 1.68
N SER A 238 0.63 -0.03 0.94
CA SER A 238 1.66 0.85 1.53
C SER A 238 1.05 1.95 2.40
N LYS A 239 -0.13 2.47 2.05
CA LYS A 239 -0.86 3.43 2.90
C LYS A 239 -1.33 2.78 4.19
N LEU A 240 -1.81 1.53 4.14
CA LEU A 240 -2.18 0.77 5.35
C LEU A 240 -0.98 0.62 6.30
N ILE A 241 0.19 0.22 5.77
CA ILE A 241 1.41 0.12 6.59
C ILE A 241 1.74 1.46 7.24
N ARG A 242 1.77 2.56 6.48
CA ARG A 242 2.05 3.90 7.02
C ARG A 242 1.04 4.32 8.09
N GLN A 243 -0.24 3.99 7.93
CA GLN A 243 -1.26 4.29 8.94
C GLN A 243 -1.10 3.46 10.22
N LEU A 244 -0.75 2.18 10.09
CA LEU A 244 -0.43 1.35 11.25
C LEU A 244 0.82 1.86 11.98
N VAL A 245 1.86 2.26 11.24
CA VAL A 245 3.05 2.88 11.81
C VAL A 245 2.71 4.16 12.54
N LYS A 246 1.92 5.06 11.94
CA LYS A 246 1.44 6.28 12.61
C LYS A 246 0.71 5.95 13.91
N TYR A 247 -0.20 4.98 13.88
CA TYR A 247 -0.98 4.57 15.04
C TYR A 247 -0.10 4.05 16.18
N TYR A 248 0.80 3.08 15.93
CA TYR A 248 1.65 2.50 16.98
C TYR A 248 2.78 3.42 17.43
N THR A 249 3.09 4.47 16.69
CA THR A 249 4.05 5.51 17.10
C THR A 249 3.38 6.70 17.79
N GLU A 250 2.05 6.71 17.97
CA GLU A 250 1.38 7.66 18.85
C GLU A 250 1.84 7.42 20.28
N PRO A 251 2.32 8.46 21.02
CA PRO A 251 2.85 8.29 22.36
C PRO A 251 1.89 7.60 23.34
N GLU A 252 0.60 7.94 23.26
CA GLU A 252 -0.45 7.34 24.11
C GLU A 252 -0.68 5.87 23.80
N VAL A 253 -0.62 5.49 22.51
CA VAL A 253 -0.76 4.09 22.06
C VAL A 253 0.46 3.30 22.47
N TYR A 254 1.66 3.85 22.26
CA TYR A 254 2.89 3.20 22.68
C TYR A 254 2.93 2.96 24.19
N GLU A 255 2.55 3.96 25.00
CA GLU A 255 2.49 3.83 26.46
C GLU A 255 1.59 2.68 26.91
N LYS A 256 0.45 2.53 26.23
CA LYS A 256 -0.54 1.49 26.55
C LYS A 256 -0.15 0.12 26.03
N GLU A 257 0.26 0.00 24.78
CA GLU A 257 0.46 -1.29 24.10
C GLU A 257 1.91 -1.78 24.17
N LYS A 258 2.89 -0.90 24.43
CA LYS A 258 4.33 -1.19 24.47
C LYS A 258 4.85 -1.92 23.23
N ILE A 259 4.29 -1.58 22.05
CA ILE A 259 4.64 -2.16 20.75
C ILE A 259 5.60 -1.24 20.01
N LEU A 260 6.73 -1.76 19.55
CA LEU A 260 7.65 -1.10 18.62
C LEU A 260 7.36 -1.53 17.19
N VAL A 261 7.43 -0.59 16.25
CA VAL A 261 7.22 -0.85 14.82
C VAL A 261 8.45 -0.48 14.01
N PHE A 262 8.75 -1.28 12.99
CA PHE A 262 9.89 -1.13 12.10
C PHE A 262 9.41 -1.23 10.65
N PRO A 263 9.06 -0.10 10.00
CA PRO A 263 8.75 -0.10 8.59
C PRO A 263 10.01 -0.33 7.76
N ILE A 264 9.95 -1.28 6.84
CA ILE A 264 11.07 -1.64 5.98
C ILE A 264 10.59 -2.05 4.59
N LYS A 265 11.38 -1.77 3.57
CA LYS A 265 11.16 -2.33 2.25
C LYS A 265 11.75 -3.74 2.14
N TYR A 266 11.07 -4.60 1.41
CA TYR A 266 11.55 -5.95 1.17
C TYR A 266 12.96 -5.99 0.55
N SER A 267 13.25 -5.07 -0.38
CA SER A 267 14.57 -4.92 -1.01
C SER A 267 15.70 -4.57 -0.02
N GLU A 268 15.39 -3.89 1.08
CA GLU A 268 16.37 -3.56 2.13
C GLU A 268 16.66 -4.77 3.04
N LEU A 269 15.71 -5.69 3.18
CA LEU A 269 15.81 -6.86 4.03
C LEU A 269 16.57 -8.02 3.37
N PHE A 270 16.43 -8.15 2.05
CA PHE A 270 17.08 -9.18 1.24
C PHE A 270 18.06 -8.53 0.26
N LEU A 271 19.29 -8.30 0.75
CA LEU A 271 20.38 -7.72 -0.04
C LEU A 271 21.22 -8.84 -0.68
N ASN A 272 21.35 -8.82 -2.01
CA ASN A 272 22.09 -9.83 -2.77
C ASN A 272 21.68 -11.26 -2.37
N ASP A 273 20.37 -11.50 -2.26
CA ASP A 273 19.72 -12.76 -1.87
C ASP A 273 20.13 -13.29 -0.48
N LYS A 274 20.69 -12.42 0.35
CA LYS A 274 21.00 -12.72 1.74
C LYS A 274 20.00 -12.01 2.67
N PHE A 275 19.44 -12.77 3.59
CA PHE A 275 18.59 -12.25 4.65
C PHE A 275 19.46 -11.54 5.72
N CYS A 276 19.28 -10.23 5.86
CA CYS A 276 20.08 -9.36 6.71
C CYS A 276 19.20 -8.62 7.75
N PRO A 277 18.66 -9.30 8.75
CA PRO A 277 17.79 -8.66 9.75
C PRO A 277 18.53 -7.65 10.63
N GLU A 278 19.84 -7.77 10.80
CA GLU A 278 20.66 -6.83 11.57
C GLU A 278 20.61 -5.41 11.00
N ASN A 279 20.56 -5.27 9.68
CA ASN A 279 20.48 -3.97 9.01
C ASN A 279 19.24 -3.15 9.44
N ILE A 280 18.15 -3.84 9.86
CA ILE A 280 16.94 -3.16 10.31
C ILE A 280 17.22 -2.41 11.61
N PHE A 281 17.84 -3.09 12.54
CA PHE A 281 18.05 -2.57 13.90
C PHE A 281 19.13 -1.48 13.89
N GLU A 282 20.18 -1.67 13.08
CA GLU A 282 21.22 -0.64 12.86
C GLU A 282 20.63 0.61 12.23
N LYS A 283 19.75 0.48 11.25
CA LYS A 283 19.04 1.61 10.62
C LYS A 283 18.33 2.49 11.64
N TYR A 284 17.82 1.90 12.72
CA TYR A 284 17.07 2.60 13.77
C TYR A 284 17.87 2.84 15.05
N ASN A 285 19.17 2.53 15.07
CA ASN A 285 20.06 2.68 16.23
C ASN A 285 19.56 1.97 17.50
N LEU A 286 18.88 0.83 17.33
CA LEU A 286 18.42 -0.01 18.43
C LEU A 286 19.16 -1.35 18.42
N SER A 287 19.61 -1.79 19.58
CA SER A 287 20.19 -3.12 19.73
C SER A 287 19.10 -4.19 19.84
N VAL A 288 19.43 -5.42 19.48
CA VAL A 288 18.53 -6.58 19.66
C VAL A 288 18.10 -6.75 21.12
N ASN A 289 18.97 -6.39 22.07
CA ASN A 289 18.67 -6.46 23.50
C ASN A 289 17.58 -5.45 23.90
N GLU A 290 17.66 -4.19 23.42
CA GLU A 290 16.65 -3.17 23.67
C GLU A 290 15.29 -3.60 23.07
N ILE A 291 15.30 -4.23 21.90
CA ILE A 291 14.09 -4.76 21.27
C ILE A 291 13.47 -5.87 22.12
N ASN A 292 14.30 -6.72 22.70
CA ASN A 292 13.87 -7.83 23.57
C ASN A 292 13.36 -7.37 24.96
N GLU A 293 13.58 -6.12 25.36
CA GLU A 293 12.99 -5.54 26.57
C GLU A 293 11.50 -5.19 26.38
N HIS A 294 11.04 -5.02 25.14
CA HIS A 294 9.64 -4.70 24.85
C HIS A 294 8.76 -5.94 24.80
N GLU A 295 7.47 -5.74 25.00
CA GLU A 295 6.52 -6.86 24.95
C GLU A 295 6.37 -7.40 23.53
N LYS A 296 6.38 -6.53 22.53
CA LYS A 296 6.26 -6.88 21.11
C LYS A 296 6.96 -5.88 20.20
N SER A 297 7.60 -6.39 19.15
CA SER A 297 8.18 -5.61 18.05
C SER A 297 7.63 -6.13 16.74
N ILE A 298 7.26 -5.24 15.82
CA ILE A 298 6.61 -5.60 14.56
C ILE A 298 7.43 -5.10 13.37
N LEU A 299 7.92 -6.02 12.55
CA LEU A 299 8.50 -5.70 11.25
C LEU A 299 7.37 -5.53 10.25
N MET A 300 7.22 -4.33 9.68
CA MET A 300 6.22 -4.01 8.66
C MET A 300 6.90 -3.93 7.30
N ILE A 301 6.81 -5.02 6.54
CA ILE A 301 7.53 -5.23 5.28
C ILE A 301 6.62 -4.86 4.10
N ASP A 302 7.05 -3.91 3.28
CA ASP A 302 6.35 -3.50 2.05
C ASP A 302 7.16 -3.87 0.80
N GLY A 303 6.48 -4.03 -0.33
CA GLY A 303 7.11 -4.24 -1.64
C GLY A 303 7.59 -5.67 -1.93
N PHE A 304 7.06 -6.68 -1.25
CA PHE A 304 7.41 -8.09 -1.47
C PHE A 304 7.19 -8.57 -2.92
N ASP A 305 6.21 -8.00 -3.60
CA ASP A 305 5.88 -8.31 -4.99
C ASP A 305 6.70 -7.50 -6.01
N GLU A 306 7.50 -6.54 -5.58
CA GLU A 306 8.17 -5.58 -6.47
C GLU A 306 9.47 -6.12 -7.08
N LYS A 307 10.17 -7.00 -6.37
CA LYS A 307 11.39 -7.64 -6.87
C LYS A 307 11.05 -8.82 -7.79
N GLU A 308 11.73 -8.91 -8.93
CA GLU A 308 11.60 -10.03 -9.86
C GLU A 308 12.36 -11.25 -9.30
N GLU A 309 11.65 -12.10 -8.61
CA GLU A 309 12.14 -13.35 -8.04
C GLU A 309 11.19 -14.48 -8.43
N SER A 310 11.72 -15.68 -8.55
CA SER A 310 10.89 -16.87 -8.71
C SER A 310 10.00 -17.10 -7.49
N ILE A 311 8.96 -17.85 -7.66
CA ILE A 311 8.05 -18.16 -6.54
C ILE A 311 8.76 -19.01 -5.51
N GLU A 312 9.63 -19.92 -5.95
CA GLU A 312 10.45 -20.76 -5.10
C GLU A 312 11.39 -19.91 -4.22
N GLU A 313 12.04 -18.90 -4.77
CA GLU A 313 12.88 -17.95 -4.02
C GLU A 313 12.04 -17.17 -2.99
N LYS A 314 10.89 -16.67 -3.40
CA LYS A 314 9.97 -15.97 -2.48
C LYS A 314 9.46 -16.88 -1.36
N MET A 315 9.20 -18.15 -1.64
CA MET A 315 8.85 -19.12 -0.60
C MET A 315 10.01 -19.40 0.37
N ILE A 316 11.24 -19.48 -0.15
CA ILE A 316 12.44 -19.60 0.71
C ILE A 316 12.54 -18.39 1.64
N HIS A 317 12.33 -17.17 1.11
CA HIS A 317 12.37 -15.95 1.90
C HIS A 317 11.28 -15.92 2.98
N ILE A 318 10.07 -16.36 2.70
CA ILE A 318 9.02 -16.48 3.72
C ILE A 318 9.40 -17.49 4.81
N ASN A 319 9.99 -18.63 4.43
CA ASN A 319 10.46 -19.60 5.40
C ASN A 319 11.58 -19.02 6.30
N LEU A 320 12.50 -18.24 5.73
CA LEU A 320 13.53 -17.52 6.51
C LEU A 320 12.91 -16.51 7.49
N LEU A 321 11.86 -15.80 7.09
CA LEU A 321 11.11 -14.91 7.97
C LEU A 321 10.38 -15.69 9.07
N GLU A 322 9.79 -16.84 8.77
CA GLU A 322 9.16 -17.72 9.76
C GLU A 322 10.18 -18.23 10.77
N ASP A 323 11.33 -18.74 10.31
CA ASP A 323 12.41 -19.20 11.17
C ASP A 323 12.95 -18.07 12.07
N PHE A 324 13.04 -16.86 11.55
CA PHE A 324 13.48 -15.68 12.28
C PHE A 324 12.55 -15.35 13.46
N ILE A 325 11.24 -15.33 13.23
CA ILE A 325 10.29 -15.06 14.33
C ILE A 325 10.17 -16.20 15.33
N GLN A 326 10.42 -17.44 14.92
CA GLN A 326 10.48 -18.57 15.86
C GLN A 326 11.65 -18.44 16.83
N LYS A 327 12.80 -17.97 16.35
CA LYS A 327 13.99 -17.69 17.18
C LYS A 327 13.80 -16.45 18.06
N ASN A 328 13.03 -15.47 17.60
CA ASN A 328 12.82 -14.19 18.27
C ASN A 328 11.35 -14.04 18.70
N LYS A 329 11.01 -14.64 19.84
CA LYS A 329 9.60 -14.76 20.30
C LYS A 329 8.84 -13.42 20.45
N LYS A 330 9.52 -12.31 20.61
CA LYS A 330 8.93 -10.98 20.78
C LYS A 330 8.76 -10.24 19.44
N ILE A 331 9.34 -10.74 18.36
CA ILE A 331 9.20 -10.17 17.02
C ILE A 331 8.00 -10.79 16.30
N SER A 332 7.26 -9.97 15.62
CA SER A 332 6.15 -10.34 14.73
C SER A 332 6.35 -9.69 13.36
N ILE A 333 5.74 -10.22 12.33
CA ILE A 333 5.87 -9.72 10.97
C ILE A 333 4.49 -9.38 10.40
N LEU A 334 4.38 -8.22 9.76
CA LEU A 334 3.33 -7.87 8.82
C LEU A 334 3.97 -7.70 7.44
N LEU A 335 3.63 -8.57 6.50
CA LEU A 335 4.12 -8.56 5.14
C LEU A 335 3.00 -8.12 4.20
N ALA A 336 3.19 -7.02 3.46
CA ALA A 336 2.25 -6.60 2.44
C ALA A 336 2.71 -7.06 1.06
N THR A 337 1.78 -7.65 0.30
CA THR A 337 2.07 -8.17 -1.04
C THR A 337 0.88 -8.00 -1.98
N ARG A 338 1.10 -8.12 -3.28
CA ARG A 338 0.00 -8.32 -4.23
C ARG A 338 -0.67 -9.66 -3.94
N LYS A 339 -1.90 -9.79 -4.40
CA LYS A 339 -2.67 -11.02 -4.25
C LYS A 339 -1.98 -12.16 -4.96
N TYR A 340 -1.26 -12.98 -4.21
CA TYR A 340 -0.56 -14.17 -4.68
C TYR A 340 -1.48 -15.39 -4.71
N ASN A 341 -2.78 -15.20 -4.63
CA ASN A 341 -3.75 -16.27 -4.64
C ASN A 341 -3.16 -17.56 -4.06
N GLU A 342 -3.31 -17.79 -2.76
CA GLU A 342 -3.14 -19.10 -2.14
C GLU A 342 -1.84 -19.90 -2.44
N TYR A 343 -0.98 -19.43 -3.41
CA TYR A 343 0.27 -20.13 -3.79
C TYR A 343 1.37 -20.03 -2.76
N LEU A 344 1.33 -18.99 -1.97
CA LEU A 344 2.10 -18.95 -0.75
C LEU A 344 1.38 -19.78 0.33
N GLU A 345 0.92 -20.95 -0.01
CA GLU A 345 0.76 -22.00 0.96
C GLU A 345 2.13 -22.51 1.32
N VAL A 346 2.89 -21.59 1.88
CA VAL A 346 4.00 -21.92 2.73
C VAL A 346 3.53 -23.08 3.58
N GLU A 347 4.33 -24.12 3.66
CA GLU A 347 4.17 -25.11 4.69
C GLU A 347 4.07 -24.37 6.02
N ASN A 348 2.86 -23.99 6.39
CA ASN A 348 2.56 -23.32 7.65
C ASN A 348 2.72 -24.40 8.74
N LYS A 349 3.98 -24.86 8.88
CA LYS A 349 4.39 -25.98 9.72
C LYS A 349 3.81 -25.89 11.12
N ASN A 350 3.54 -24.65 11.57
CA ASN A 350 3.11 -24.35 12.91
C ASN A 350 1.80 -23.53 12.97
N ASN A 351 1.10 -23.33 11.85
CA ASN A 351 -0.12 -22.49 11.75
C ASN A 351 0.08 -21.04 12.22
N ILE A 352 1.29 -20.50 12.09
CA ILE A 352 1.69 -19.18 12.58
C ILE A 352 1.29 -18.08 11.59
N ILE A 353 1.30 -18.38 10.29
CA ILE A 353 1.00 -17.42 9.22
C ILE A 353 -0.52 -17.27 9.10
N LYS A 354 -0.98 -16.03 9.19
CA LYS A 354 -2.38 -15.66 8.97
C LYS A 354 -2.48 -14.72 7.78
N LYS A 355 -3.41 -15.03 6.88
CA LYS A 355 -3.61 -14.27 5.64
C LYS A 355 -4.84 -13.39 5.74
N TYR A 356 -4.69 -12.16 5.30
CA TYR A 356 -5.73 -11.14 5.23
C TYR A 356 -5.77 -10.53 3.85
N GLU A 357 -6.94 -10.12 3.40
CA GLU A 357 -7.13 -9.51 2.08
C GLU A 357 -7.77 -8.14 2.23
N ILE A 358 -7.15 -7.13 1.61
CA ILE A 358 -7.77 -5.82 1.43
C ILE A 358 -8.74 -5.92 0.25
N ARG A 359 -10.01 -5.65 0.52
CA ARG A 359 -11.05 -5.60 -0.51
C ARG A 359 -11.10 -4.24 -1.20
N GLY A 360 -11.59 -4.26 -2.44
CA GLY A 360 -11.89 -3.05 -3.16
C GLY A 360 -12.91 -2.17 -2.45
N LEU A 361 -12.84 -0.87 -2.69
CA LEU A 361 -13.79 0.08 -2.13
C LEU A 361 -15.20 -0.25 -2.58
N THR A 362 -16.15 -0.27 -1.64
CA THR A 362 -17.57 -0.33 -1.98
C THR A 362 -18.00 0.95 -2.68
N LEU A 363 -19.06 0.92 -3.48
CA LEU A 363 -19.60 2.09 -4.15
C LEU A 363 -19.86 3.25 -3.18
N LYS A 364 -20.38 2.96 -1.98
CA LYS A 364 -20.60 3.95 -0.93
C LYS A 364 -19.27 4.60 -0.49
N LYS A 365 -18.23 3.81 -0.27
CA LYS A 365 -16.89 4.33 0.11
C LYS A 365 -16.25 5.13 -1.02
N ILE A 366 -16.41 4.71 -2.28
CA ILE A 366 -15.92 5.47 -3.44
C ILE A 366 -16.59 6.82 -3.52
N VAL A 367 -17.93 6.86 -3.40
CA VAL A 367 -18.68 8.13 -3.43
C VAL A 367 -18.25 9.05 -2.29
N MET A 368 -18.12 8.52 -1.06
CA MET A 368 -17.62 9.29 0.09
C MET A 368 -16.20 9.82 -0.14
N PHE A 369 -15.34 9.00 -0.72
CA PHE A 369 -13.96 9.37 -1.03
C PHE A 369 -13.90 10.47 -2.08
N LEU A 370 -14.67 10.34 -3.16
CA LEU A 370 -14.78 11.33 -4.22
C LEU A 370 -15.43 12.64 -3.74
N GLU A 371 -16.46 12.58 -2.88
CA GLU A 371 -17.08 13.76 -2.27
C GLU A 371 -16.09 14.60 -1.45
N GLN A 372 -15.14 13.95 -0.78
CA GLN A 372 -14.09 14.64 -0.04
C GLN A 372 -12.98 15.19 -0.94
N LEU A 373 -12.70 14.49 -2.04
CA LEU A 373 -11.68 14.91 -2.99
C LEU A 373 -12.15 16.07 -3.88
N CYS A 374 -13.41 16.08 -4.27
CA CYS A 374 -13.97 17.03 -5.22
C CYS A 374 -14.86 18.04 -4.51
N LYS A 375 -14.56 19.31 -4.68
CA LYS A 375 -15.30 20.44 -4.08
C LYS A 375 -16.65 20.74 -4.77
N GLN A 376 -17.04 19.99 -5.80
CA GLN A 376 -18.26 20.27 -6.59
C GLN A 376 -19.49 19.63 -5.97
N LEU A 377 -20.51 20.46 -5.66
CA LEU A 377 -21.74 20.06 -4.95
C LEU A 377 -22.61 19.02 -5.71
N ASN A 378 -22.47 18.87 -7.02
CA ASN A 378 -23.31 17.98 -7.85
C ASN A 378 -22.59 16.71 -8.32
N LEU A 379 -21.37 16.46 -7.83
CA LEU A 379 -20.55 15.36 -8.30
C LEU A 379 -21.16 13.99 -7.99
N LYS A 380 -21.83 13.87 -6.85
CA LYS A 380 -22.43 12.62 -6.39
C LYS A 380 -23.49 12.09 -7.35
N ASP A 381 -24.42 12.93 -7.77
CA ASP A 381 -25.52 12.52 -8.65
C ASP A 381 -24.99 12.18 -10.03
N ARG A 382 -24.04 12.95 -10.56
CA ARG A 382 -23.35 12.68 -11.83
C ARG A 382 -22.61 11.34 -11.77
N ILE A 383 -21.78 11.08 -10.76
CA ILE A 383 -21.04 9.82 -10.61
C ILE A 383 -22.00 8.63 -10.50
N ILE A 384 -23.09 8.78 -9.76
CA ILE A 384 -24.09 7.72 -9.60
C ILE A 384 -24.78 7.42 -10.93
N GLU A 385 -25.10 8.44 -11.71
CA GLU A 385 -25.73 8.30 -13.03
C GLU A 385 -24.77 7.64 -14.03
N ASP A 386 -23.54 8.09 -14.08
CA ASP A 386 -22.49 7.55 -14.95
C ASP A 386 -22.16 6.09 -14.62
N ILE A 387 -22.09 5.74 -13.34
CA ILE A 387 -21.89 4.35 -12.87
C ILE A 387 -23.09 3.47 -13.22
N LYS A 388 -24.31 4.00 -13.16
CA LYS A 388 -25.51 3.26 -13.57
C LYS A 388 -25.54 2.98 -15.07
N ASN A 389 -25.02 3.90 -15.86
CA ASN A 389 -25.09 3.83 -17.32
C ASN A 389 -23.92 3.05 -17.96
N SER A 390 -22.80 2.85 -17.26
CA SER A 390 -21.67 2.09 -17.75
C SER A 390 -21.42 0.80 -16.95
N PRO A 391 -21.71 -0.37 -17.53
CA PRO A 391 -21.40 -1.66 -16.86
C PRO A 391 -19.92 -1.83 -16.53
N LEU A 392 -19.03 -1.37 -17.39
CA LEU A 392 -17.58 -1.43 -17.18
C LEU A 392 -17.13 -0.48 -16.06
N PHE A 393 -17.79 0.67 -15.94
CA PHE A 393 -17.46 1.67 -14.92
C PHE A 393 -17.75 1.18 -13.48
N LYS A 394 -18.67 0.24 -13.29
CA LYS A 394 -18.94 -0.38 -11.98
C LYS A 394 -17.77 -1.16 -11.42
N GLU A 395 -16.87 -1.61 -12.28
CA GLU A 395 -15.73 -2.45 -11.92
C GLU A 395 -14.42 -1.65 -11.80
N LEU A 396 -14.34 -0.49 -12.49
CA LEU A 396 -13.14 0.35 -12.53
C LEU A 396 -12.74 1.01 -11.20
N PRO A 397 -13.64 1.61 -10.43
CA PRO A 397 -13.23 2.45 -9.31
C PRO A 397 -13.10 1.70 -7.98
N SER A 398 -12.89 0.39 -7.98
CA SER A 398 -12.74 -0.38 -6.74
C SER A 398 -11.45 -0.07 -5.98
N SER A 399 -10.44 0.50 -6.65
CA SER A 399 -9.17 0.86 -6.02
C SER A 399 -9.11 2.34 -5.62
N PRO A 400 -8.49 2.68 -4.47
CA PRO A 400 -8.27 4.07 -4.07
C PRO A 400 -7.55 4.91 -5.12
N ILE A 401 -6.54 4.35 -5.81
CA ILE A 401 -5.83 5.07 -6.86
C ILE A 401 -6.74 5.41 -8.03
N ALA A 402 -7.60 4.49 -8.48
CA ALA A 402 -8.54 4.77 -9.55
C ALA A 402 -9.52 5.89 -9.15
N ALA A 403 -10.00 5.90 -7.90
CA ALA A 403 -10.84 6.97 -7.39
C ALA A 403 -10.12 8.33 -7.34
N ILE A 404 -8.83 8.35 -6.98
CA ILE A 404 -8.00 9.56 -7.01
C ILE A 404 -7.84 10.07 -8.45
N LEU A 405 -7.51 9.20 -9.40
CA LEU A 405 -7.36 9.56 -10.81
C LEU A 405 -8.68 10.10 -11.40
N LEU A 406 -9.81 9.44 -11.08
CA LEU A 406 -11.15 9.90 -11.46
C LEU A 406 -11.46 11.28 -10.89
N SER A 407 -11.14 11.54 -9.61
CA SER A 407 -11.41 12.83 -8.99
C SER A 407 -10.71 13.96 -9.73
N ARG A 408 -9.47 13.75 -10.18
CA ARG A 408 -8.72 14.73 -10.97
C ARG A 408 -9.34 14.98 -12.35
N LEU A 409 -9.85 13.94 -13.00
CA LEU A 409 -10.56 14.09 -14.28
C LEU A 409 -11.86 14.89 -14.08
N PHE A 410 -12.59 14.66 -13.00
CA PHE A 410 -13.81 15.43 -12.71
C PHE A 410 -13.51 16.89 -12.37
N GLU A 411 -12.42 17.18 -11.65
CA GLU A 411 -11.99 18.55 -11.37
C GLU A 411 -11.65 19.33 -12.66
N SER A 412 -11.13 18.64 -13.69
CA SER A 412 -10.81 19.25 -14.99
C SER A 412 -11.99 19.44 -15.93
N ASN A 413 -13.23 19.16 -15.47
CA ASN A 413 -14.45 19.18 -16.30
C ASN A 413 -14.41 18.26 -17.53
N SER A 414 -13.62 17.19 -17.51
CA SER A 414 -13.66 16.18 -18.56
C SER A 414 -15.05 15.57 -18.66
N GLN A 415 -15.63 15.57 -19.86
CA GLN A 415 -16.96 15.01 -20.10
C GLN A 415 -16.91 13.51 -20.39
N ASP A 416 -15.76 13.01 -20.85
CA ASP A 416 -15.59 11.61 -21.23
C ASP A 416 -15.06 10.79 -20.06
N LEU A 417 -15.75 9.70 -19.77
CA LEU A 417 -15.33 8.75 -18.74
C LEU A 417 -14.51 7.61 -19.35
N PRO A 418 -13.45 7.17 -18.67
CA PRO A 418 -12.65 6.05 -19.14
C PRO A 418 -13.45 4.74 -19.13
N ALA A 419 -13.27 3.92 -20.15
CA ALA A 419 -13.92 2.61 -20.26
C ALA A 419 -13.23 1.54 -19.40
N ASN A 420 -11.92 1.69 -19.16
CA ASN A 420 -11.12 0.77 -18.36
C ASN A 420 -9.95 1.48 -17.65
N LEU A 421 -9.22 0.74 -16.82
CA LEU A 421 -8.11 1.29 -16.05
C LEU A 421 -6.94 1.82 -16.93
N PRO A 422 -6.48 1.13 -18.01
CA PRO A 422 -5.49 1.69 -18.92
C PRO A 422 -5.90 3.03 -19.53
N GLU A 423 -7.15 3.20 -19.88
CA GLU A 423 -7.68 4.47 -20.42
C GLU A 423 -7.71 5.55 -19.35
N LEU A 424 -8.11 5.21 -18.13
CA LEU A 424 -8.05 6.12 -16.98
C LEU A 424 -6.63 6.66 -16.77
N TYR A 425 -5.61 5.79 -16.78
CA TYR A 425 -4.22 6.22 -16.68
C TYR A 425 -3.78 7.09 -17.84
N SER A 426 -4.23 6.78 -19.06
CA SER A 426 -3.92 7.60 -20.25
C SER A 426 -4.48 9.01 -20.13
N MET A 427 -5.76 9.14 -19.78
CA MET A 427 -6.43 10.43 -19.58
C MET A 427 -5.80 11.23 -18.44
N TYR A 428 -5.47 10.58 -17.34
CA TYR A 428 -4.79 11.23 -16.21
C TYR A 428 -3.41 11.76 -16.62
N MET A 429 -2.60 10.98 -17.33
CA MET A 429 -1.30 11.43 -17.83
C MET A 429 -1.41 12.61 -18.78
N GLU A 430 -2.40 12.60 -19.67
CA GLU A 430 -2.67 13.72 -20.55
C GLU A 430 -3.02 15.00 -19.78
N LEU A 431 -3.77 14.87 -18.71
CA LEU A 431 -4.14 15.98 -17.84
C LEU A 431 -2.92 16.56 -17.10
N VAL A 432 -2.17 15.71 -16.36
CA VAL A 432 -1.09 16.19 -15.47
C VAL A 432 0.15 16.66 -16.23
N LEU A 433 0.40 16.10 -17.41
CA LEU A 433 1.50 16.53 -18.27
C LEU A 433 1.14 17.76 -19.15
N GLY A 434 -0.12 18.21 -19.11
CA GLY A 434 -0.54 19.47 -19.68
C GLY A 434 -1.01 19.41 -21.13
N LYS A 435 -1.38 18.23 -21.67
CA LYS A 435 -1.96 18.12 -23.02
C LYS A 435 -3.21 18.98 -23.21
N TRP A 436 -3.99 19.17 -22.16
CA TRP A 436 -5.28 19.87 -22.18
C TRP A 436 -5.18 21.34 -21.75
N ASP A 437 -3.99 21.89 -21.67
CA ASP A 437 -3.78 23.34 -21.49
C ASP A 437 -4.08 24.08 -22.81
N ILE A 438 -5.36 24.14 -23.15
CA ILE A 438 -5.90 24.61 -24.43
C ILE A 438 -5.44 26.04 -24.78
N ASP A 439 -5.10 26.86 -23.79
CA ASP A 439 -4.76 28.28 -24.00
C ASP A 439 -3.30 28.51 -24.45
N LYS A 440 -2.47 27.46 -24.57
CA LYS A 440 -1.01 27.60 -24.84
C LYS A 440 -0.55 27.23 -26.25
N GLY A 441 -1.42 26.78 -27.13
CA GLY A 441 -1.14 26.55 -28.56
C GLY A 441 -0.25 25.35 -28.90
N ILE A 442 0.27 25.28 -30.14
CA ILE A 442 1.01 24.12 -30.69
C ILE A 442 2.31 23.80 -29.92
N GLU A 443 2.96 24.79 -29.31
CA GLU A 443 4.20 24.59 -28.54
C GLU A 443 3.96 23.73 -27.31
N SER A 444 2.80 23.84 -26.66
CA SER A 444 2.46 23.04 -25.48
C SER A 444 2.22 21.55 -25.81
N LEU A 445 1.71 21.28 -27.01
CA LEU A 445 1.51 19.90 -27.46
C LEU A 445 2.84 19.19 -27.73
N LYS A 446 3.79 19.91 -28.37
CA LYS A 446 5.14 19.39 -28.58
C LYS A 446 5.88 19.16 -27.25
N GLU A 447 5.75 20.08 -26.31
CA GLU A 447 6.33 19.96 -24.96
C GLU A 447 5.76 18.74 -24.25
N PHE A 448 4.43 18.53 -24.30
CA PHE A 448 3.78 17.33 -23.75
C PHE A 448 4.35 16.03 -24.33
N GLU A 449 4.49 15.92 -25.66
CA GLU A 449 5.02 14.72 -26.31
C GLU A 449 6.46 14.44 -25.90
N ILE A 450 7.29 15.49 -25.75
CA ILE A 450 8.67 15.37 -25.32
C ILE A 450 8.75 14.89 -23.86
N VAL A 451 8.02 15.53 -22.95
CA VAL A 451 7.97 15.15 -21.53
C VAL A 451 7.48 13.72 -21.37
N GLN A 452 6.45 13.35 -22.10
CA GLN A 452 5.92 11.99 -22.10
C GLN A 452 6.97 10.97 -22.59
N SER A 453 7.71 11.32 -23.65
CA SER A 453 8.76 10.45 -24.18
C SER A 453 9.96 10.31 -23.23
N VAL A 454 10.31 11.38 -22.52
CA VAL A 454 11.32 11.32 -21.44
C VAL A 454 10.85 10.38 -20.32
N LEU A 455 9.57 10.42 -19.94
CA LEU A 455 9.03 9.48 -18.97
C LEU A 455 9.11 8.01 -19.43
N TYR A 456 9.01 7.75 -20.73
CA TYR A 456 9.21 6.39 -21.24
C TYR A 456 10.64 5.91 -21.00
N GLU A 457 11.65 6.74 -21.34
CA GLU A 457 13.06 6.39 -21.11
C GLU A 457 13.36 6.17 -19.61
N ILE A 458 12.82 7.03 -18.75
CA ILE A 458 12.93 6.87 -17.31
C ILE A 458 12.29 5.56 -16.85
N SER A 459 11.09 5.21 -17.38
CA SER A 459 10.40 3.96 -17.04
C SER A 459 11.17 2.73 -17.55
N TYR A 460 11.82 2.82 -18.71
CA TYR A 460 12.70 1.76 -19.20
C TYR A 460 13.87 1.54 -18.25
N TYR A 461 14.50 2.63 -17.79
CA TYR A 461 15.58 2.52 -16.82
C TYR A 461 15.15 1.77 -15.56
N PHE A 462 13.99 2.12 -14.97
CA PHE A 462 13.49 1.48 -13.74
C PHE A 462 13.17 0.01 -13.93
N ILE A 463 12.47 -0.37 -15.01
CA ILE A 463 12.03 -1.75 -15.25
C ILE A 463 13.21 -2.62 -15.69
N ASP A 464 14.02 -2.14 -16.62
CA ASP A 464 15.10 -2.94 -17.22
C ASP A 464 16.26 -3.16 -16.23
N ASN A 465 16.51 -2.19 -15.31
CA ASN A 465 17.49 -2.34 -14.23
C ASN A 465 16.91 -2.89 -12.93
N GLN A 466 15.59 -3.17 -12.88
CA GLN A 466 14.90 -3.69 -11.70
C GLN A 466 15.16 -2.87 -10.42
N CYS A 467 15.15 -1.53 -10.52
CA CYS A 467 15.44 -0.63 -9.43
C CYS A 467 14.21 0.16 -8.98
N ASP A 468 14.18 0.53 -7.69
CA ASP A 468 13.10 1.33 -7.09
C ASP A 468 13.41 2.84 -7.10
N TYR A 469 14.65 3.22 -7.40
CA TYR A 469 15.12 4.59 -7.47
C TYR A 469 16.25 4.73 -8.50
N MET A 470 16.46 5.96 -8.93
CA MET A 470 17.67 6.36 -9.68
C MET A 470 18.34 7.55 -9.00
N THR A 471 19.63 7.74 -9.23
CA THR A 471 20.33 8.94 -8.74
C THR A 471 19.91 10.16 -9.55
N TYR A 472 20.09 11.33 -8.95
CA TYR A 472 19.78 12.58 -9.65
C TYR A 472 20.65 12.79 -10.90
N ASP A 473 21.89 12.30 -10.88
CA ASP A 473 22.80 12.39 -12.03
C ASP A 473 22.34 11.50 -13.17
N GLU A 474 21.92 10.25 -12.91
CA GLU A 474 21.34 9.34 -13.91
C GLU A 474 20.06 9.91 -14.52
N TYR A 475 19.17 10.45 -13.66
CA TYR A 475 17.96 11.12 -14.11
C TYR A 475 18.25 12.29 -15.06
N LYS A 476 19.20 13.14 -14.68
CA LYS A 476 19.64 14.29 -15.49
C LYS A 476 20.27 13.83 -16.80
N GLU A 477 21.11 12.80 -16.74
CA GLU A 477 21.77 12.24 -17.94
C GLU A 477 20.73 11.70 -18.95
N ILE A 478 19.70 11.00 -18.48
CA ILE A 478 18.61 10.50 -19.37
C ILE A 478 17.94 11.66 -20.08
N ILE A 479 17.55 12.72 -19.36
CA ILE A 479 16.86 13.87 -19.95
C ILE A 479 17.78 14.58 -20.95
N VAL A 480 19.00 14.92 -20.54
CA VAL A 480 19.95 15.65 -21.38
C VAL A 480 20.32 14.84 -22.62
N SER A 481 20.58 13.55 -22.48
CA SER A 481 20.87 12.65 -23.59
C SER A 481 19.68 12.57 -24.55
N TYR A 482 18.45 12.43 -24.04
CA TYR A 482 17.24 12.42 -24.85
C TYR A 482 17.09 13.70 -25.71
N LEU A 483 17.26 14.87 -25.09
CA LEU A 483 17.15 16.16 -25.76
C LEU A 483 18.27 16.35 -26.81
N LYS A 484 19.50 16.05 -26.45
CA LYS A 484 20.67 16.19 -27.31
C LYS A 484 20.61 15.29 -28.53
N THR A 485 20.28 14.01 -28.38
CA THR A 485 20.21 13.06 -29.50
C THR A 485 19.15 13.41 -30.52
N ARG A 486 18.11 14.14 -30.12
CA ARG A 486 16.99 14.56 -30.98
C ARG A 486 17.05 16.04 -31.40
N ASN A 487 18.14 16.74 -31.03
CA ASN A 487 18.33 18.16 -31.29
C ASN A 487 17.14 19.05 -30.83
N ILE A 488 16.58 18.73 -29.66
CA ILE A 488 15.43 19.43 -29.09
C ILE A 488 15.92 20.64 -28.28
N GLN A 489 15.36 21.83 -28.58
CA GLN A 489 15.74 23.11 -27.97
C GLN A 489 14.82 23.44 -26.76
N ILE A 490 14.74 22.53 -25.80
CA ILE A 490 14.03 22.73 -24.53
C ILE A 490 15.07 22.61 -23.41
N GLU A 491 15.01 23.53 -22.44
CA GLU A 491 15.92 23.49 -21.30
C GLU A 491 15.57 22.35 -20.34
N TYR A 492 16.60 21.72 -19.78
CA TYR A 492 16.46 20.67 -18.78
C TYR A 492 15.53 21.09 -17.64
N ASP A 493 15.71 22.29 -17.08
CA ASP A 493 14.96 22.79 -15.93
C ASP A 493 13.45 22.86 -16.18
N ARG A 494 13.07 23.10 -17.44
CA ARG A 494 11.65 23.10 -17.84
C ARG A 494 11.02 21.72 -17.75
N ILE A 495 11.75 20.70 -18.20
CA ILE A 495 11.28 19.29 -18.13
C ILE A 495 11.26 18.82 -16.69
N ASP A 496 12.31 19.12 -15.93
CA ASP A 496 12.41 18.79 -14.50
C ASP A 496 11.21 19.39 -13.73
N ASP A 497 10.89 20.65 -13.96
CA ASP A 497 9.75 21.33 -13.31
C ASP A 497 8.42 20.64 -13.60
N ILE A 498 8.18 20.22 -14.85
CA ILE A 498 6.96 19.50 -15.22
C ILE A 498 6.92 18.12 -14.55
N LEU A 499 8.01 17.37 -14.61
CA LEU A 499 8.06 15.99 -14.10
C LEU A 499 8.00 15.92 -12.58
N ILE A 500 8.67 16.81 -11.87
CA ILE A 500 8.79 16.80 -10.41
C ILE A 500 7.69 17.65 -9.75
N LYS A 501 7.61 18.95 -10.10
CA LYS A 501 6.74 19.87 -9.35
C LYS A 501 5.31 19.86 -9.83
N ARG A 502 5.08 19.80 -11.15
CA ARG A 502 3.75 19.94 -11.71
C ARG A 502 2.98 18.63 -11.69
N SER A 503 3.56 17.55 -12.23
CA SER A 503 2.84 16.29 -12.40
C SER A 503 2.73 15.47 -11.12
N GLY A 504 3.71 15.57 -10.23
CA GLY A 504 3.81 14.72 -9.05
C GLY A 504 3.99 13.23 -9.36
N ILE A 505 4.33 12.88 -10.60
CA ILE A 505 4.59 11.49 -11.03
C ILE A 505 5.94 11.03 -10.52
N LEU A 506 6.95 11.90 -10.63
CA LEU A 506 8.27 11.69 -10.07
C LEU A 506 8.45 12.51 -8.81
N LEU A 507 9.14 11.96 -7.85
CA LEU A 507 9.41 12.57 -6.56
C LEU A 507 10.93 12.66 -6.34
N LYS A 508 11.41 13.83 -5.95
CA LYS A 508 12.81 14.08 -5.63
C LYS A 508 13.04 13.98 -4.13
N ASN A 509 13.99 13.14 -3.72
CA ASN A 509 14.49 13.11 -2.36
C ASN A 509 15.82 13.85 -2.29
N GLU A 510 15.79 15.12 -1.90
CA GLU A 510 16.98 15.97 -1.87
C GLU A 510 18.07 15.49 -0.89
N ARG A 511 17.67 14.89 0.25
CA ARG A 511 18.62 14.39 1.24
C ARG A 511 19.44 13.20 0.74
N GLN A 512 18.83 12.36 -0.09
CA GLN A 512 19.46 11.15 -0.63
C GLN A 512 19.99 11.33 -2.05
N GLY A 513 19.63 12.43 -2.72
CA GLY A 513 20.01 12.68 -4.12
C GLY A 513 19.38 11.70 -5.11
N ILE A 514 18.17 11.21 -4.82
CA ILE A 514 17.49 10.20 -5.63
C ILE A 514 16.14 10.66 -6.17
N ILE A 515 15.74 10.09 -7.30
CA ILE A 515 14.43 10.22 -7.93
C ILE A 515 13.70 8.88 -7.81
N ILE A 516 12.42 8.96 -7.47
CA ILE A 516 11.51 7.81 -7.38
C ILE A 516 10.19 8.12 -8.07
N TYR A 517 9.45 7.11 -8.51
CA TYR A 517 8.06 7.29 -8.92
C TYR A 517 7.13 7.39 -7.70
N SER A 518 6.10 8.24 -7.81
CA SER A 518 5.09 8.37 -6.76
C SER A 518 4.26 7.10 -6.55
N HIS A 519 4.14 6.28 -7.59
CA HIS A 519 3.50 4.95 -7.52
C HIS A 519 4.02 4.03 -8.62
N ARG A 520 4.24 2.76 -8.29
CA ARG A 520 4.76 1.75 -9.22
C ARG A 520 3.91 1.58 -10.48
N SER A 521 2.59 1.68 -10.37
CA SER A 521 1.71 1.54 -11.53
C SER A 521 1.94 2.60 -12.61
N PHE A 522 2.50 3.77 -12.27
CA PHE A 522 2.90 4.75 -13.28
C PHE A 522 4.11 4.28 -14.08
N ILE A 523 5.08 3.64 -13.42
CA ILE A 523 6.22 3.02 -14.12
C ILE A 523 5.72 1.96 -15.11
N GLU A 524 4.88 1.04 -14.62
CA GLU A 524 4.32 -0.06 -15.42
C GLU A 524 3.50 0.45 -16.60
N PHE A 525 2.68 1.49 -16.37
CA PHE A 525 1.88 2.12 -17.41
C PHE A 525 2.75 2.84 -18.45
N MET A 526 3.72 3.67 -18.00
CA MET A 526 4.57 4.44 -18.91
C MET A 526 5.51 3.54 -19.71
N TYR A 527 6.04 2.48 -19.09
CA TYR A 527 6.80 1.44 -19.79
C TYR A 527 5.96 0.79 -20.91
N ALA A 528 4.76 0.34 -20.58
CA ALA A 528 3.85 -0.28 -21.54
C ALA A 528 3.46 0.69 -22.66
N LYS A 529 3.17 1.98 -22.33
CA LYS A 529 2.80 3.00 -23.30
C LYS A 529 3.95 3.33 -24.25
N GLY A 530 5.16 3.47 -23.73
CA GLY A 530 6.35 3.70 -24.56
C GLY A 530 6.63 2.52 -25.51
N LYS A 531 6.60 1.28 -25.00
CA LYS A 531 6.77 0.08 -25.84
C LYS A 531 5.64 -0.10 -26.85
N SER A 532 4.42 0.42 -26.60
CA SER A 532 3.30 0.31 -27.53
C SER A 532 3.45 1.18 -28.78
N ILE A 533 4.25 2.25 -28.73
CA ILE A 533 4.48 3.14 -29.88
C ILE A 533 5.17 2.41 -31.03
N ASN A 534 6.21 1.67 -30.69
CA ASN A 534 7.03 0.94 -31.67
C ASN A 534 6.66 -0.55 -31.80
N ASN A 535 5.66 -1.02 -31.07
CA ASN A 535 5.31 -2.44 -30.96
C ASN A 535 6.47 -3.31 -30.43
N ASP A 536 7.27 -2.78 -29.50
CA ASP A 536 8.51 -3.42 -29.05
C ASP A 536 8.33 -4.37 -27.85
N LEU A 537 7.15 -4.45 -27.25
CA LEU A 537 6.90 -5.40 -26.16
C LEU A 537 6.63 -6.79 -26.74
N LYS A 538 7.63 -7.65 -26.75
CA LYS A 538 7.47 -9.04 -27.18
C LYS A 538 6.74 -9.86 -26.13
N VAL A 539 5.90 -10.78 -26.59
CA VAL A 539 5.25 -11.75 -25.70
C VAL A 539 6.28 -12.77 -25.23
N THR A 540 6.41 -12.92 -23.93
CA THR A 540 7.31 -13.89 -23.29
C THR A 540 6.59 -14.52 -22.09
N ASN A 541 7.19 -15.54 -21.47
CA ASN A 541 6.65 -16.17 -20.27
C ASN A 541 6.43 -15.17 -19.12
N LYS A 542 7.09 -14.02 -19.14
CA LYS A 542 6.90 -12.93 -18.17
C LYS A 542 5.46 -12.40 -18.12
N VAL A 543 4.64 -12.65 -19.12
CA VAL A 543 3.21 -12.25 -19.13
C VAL A 543 2.42 -12.81 -17.94
N PHE A 544 2.85 -13.93 -17.37
CA PHE A 544 2.25 -14.57 -16.21
C PHE A 544 3.06 -14.36 -14.93
N ASN A 545 4.12 -13.56 -14.98
CA ASN A 545 4.89 -13.16 -13.82
C ASN A 545 4.23 -11.96 -13.11
N LEU A 546 4.19 -12.00 -11.80
CA LEU A 546 3.53 -10.97 -10.97
C LEU A 546 4.14 -9.57 -11.12
N SER A 547 5.43 -9.48 -11.35
CA SER A 547 6.11 -8.19 -11.56
C SER A 547 5.86 -7.60 -12.96
N TRP A 548 5.48 -8.44 -13.95
CA TRP A 548 5.28 -8.05 -15.34
C TRP A 548 3.83 -8.03 -15.83
N GLN A 549 2.93 -8.76 -15.19
CA GLN A 549 1.54 -8.94 -15.65
C GLN A 549 0.81 -7.61 -15.90
N ASN A 550 1.06 -6.57 -15.09
CA ASN A 550 0.42 -5.26 -15.27
C ASN A 550 0.97 -4.51 -16.49
N ILE A 551 2.25 -4.69 -16.83
CA ILE A 551 2.84 -4.10 -18.03
C ILE A 551 2.13 -4.65 -19.26
N TYR A 552 1.93 -5.98 -19.34
CA TYR A 552 1.17 -6.60 -20.43
C TYR A 552 -0.30 -6.18 -20.43
N TYR A 553 -0.92 -6.10 -19.27
CA TYR A 553 -2.28 -5.61 -19.11
C TYR A 553 -2.44 -4.19 -19.64
N PHE A 554 -1.56 -3.27 -19.22
CA PHE A 554 -1.55 -1.89 -19.73
C PHE A 554 -1.27 -1.83 -21.23
N TYR A 555 -0.31 -2.61 -21.72
CA TYR A 555 0.03 -2.64 -23.15
C TYR A 555 -1.18 -3.04 -24.00
N VAL A 556 -1.86 -4.13 -23.65
CA VAL A 556 -3.06 -4.60 -24.35
C VAL A 556 -4.19 -3.55 -24.25
N GLY A 557 -4.40 -2.98 -23.06
CA GLY A 557 -5.44 -1.97 -22.88
C GLY A 557 -5.18 -0.64 -23.61
N ILE A 558 -3.91 -0.28 -23.84
CA ILE A 558 -3.52 0.87 -24.67
C ILE A 558 -3.77 0.56 -26.15
N LYS A 559 -3.45 -0.65 -26.60
CA LYS A 559 -3.71 -1.10 -27.99
C LYS A 559 -5.20 -1.30 -28.26
N LYS A 560 -5.97 -1.72 -27.27
CA LYS A 560 -7.41 -2.01 -27.28
C LYS A 560 -7.82 -3.11 -28.26
N ASP A 561 -7.30 -3.13 -29.49
CA ASP A 561 -7.47 -4.16 -30.51
C ASP A 561 -6.10 -4.66 -30.94
N CYS A 562 -5.75 -5.90 -30.60
CA CYS A 562 -4.45 -6.48 -30.86
C CYS A 562 -4.51 -8.03 -30.99
N ILE A 563 -5.37 -8.52 -31.91
CA ILE A 563 -5.65 -9.97 -32.09
C ILE A 563 -4.37 -10.78 -32.17
N GLY A 564 -3.42 -10.42 -33.04
CA GLY A 564 -2.17 -11.18 -33.20
C GLY A 564 -1.35 -11.26 -31.91
N TYR A 565 -1.33 -10.20 -31.12
CA TYR A 565 -0.64 -10.19 -29.82
C TYR A 565 -1.35 -11.06 -28.80
N LEU A 566 -2.68 -11.03 -28.77
CA LEU A 566 -3.49 -11.92 -27.90
C LEU A 566 -3.31 -13.40 -28.28
N GLU A 567 -3.22 -13.70 -29.57
CA GLU A 567 -2.93 -15.06 -30.05
C GLU A 567 -1.55 -15.57 -29.63
N GLU A 568 -0.54 -14.69 -29.60
CA GLU A 568 0.77 -15.02 -29.05
C GLU A 568 0.70 -15.30 -27.55
N ILE A 569 0.01 -14.47 -26.77
CA ILE A 569 -0.19 -14.67 -25.32
C ILE A 569 -0.87 -16.01 -25.03
N ILE A 570 -1.92 -16.34 -25.78
CA ILE A 570 -2.65 -17.60 -25.62
C ILE A 570 -1.76 -18.83 -25.87
N LYS A 571 -0.78 -18.74 -26.74
CA LYS A 571 0.13 -19.87 -27.07
C LYS A 571 1.15 -20.14 -25.97
N ILE A 572 1.42 -19.21 -25.06
CA ILE A 572 2.36 -19.41 -23.98
C ILE A 572 1.72 -20.26 -22.89
N ILE A 573 2.19 -21.48 -22.74
CA ILE A 573 1.74 -22.39 -21.68
C ILE A 573 2.89 -22.50 -20.67
N PRO A 574 2.70 -22.00 -19.42
CA PRO A 574 3.70 -22.11 -18.37
C PRO A 574 3.95 -23.56 -17.96
N GLU A 575 5.16 -23.82 -17.46
CA GLU A 575 5.55 -25.15 -16.97
C GLU A 575 5.08 -25.37 -15.53
N SER A 576 5.27 -24.37 -14.66
CA SER A 576 4.91 -24.49 -13.24
C SER A 576 3.39 -24.45 -13.02
N GLU A 577 2.91 -25.25 -12.07
CA GLU A 577 1.50 -25.31 -11.69
C GLU A 577 0.96 -23.92 -11.30
N ILE A 578 1.77 -23.16 -10.62
CA ILE A 578 1.42 -21.82 -10.12
C ILE A 578 1.28 -20.84 -11.30
N GLU A 579 2.22 -20.82 -12.22
CA GLU A 579 2.11 -19.93 -13.38
C GLU A 579 0.95 -20.33 -14.28
N LYS A 580 0.59 -21.63 -14.37
CA LYS A 580 -0.64 -22.09 -15.05
C LYS A 580 -1.89 -21.44 -14.45
N ILE A 581 -1.95 -21.36 -13.15
CA ILE A 581 -3.08 -20.73 -12.47
C ILE A 581 -3.05 -19.21 -12.65
N LEU A 582 -1.87 -18.56 -12.51
CA LEU A 582 -1.72 -17.13 -12.82
C LEU A 582 -2.15 -16.81 -14.25
N ARG A 583 -1.82 -17.69 -15.20
CA ARG A 583 -2.30 -17.58 -16.57
C ARG A 583 -3.84 -17.59 -16.66
N LEU A 584 -4.50 -18.52 -15.99
CA LEU A 584 -5.98 -18.56 -15.96
C LEU A 584 -6.60 -17.28 -15.46
N ILE A 585 -5.99 -16.63 -14.47
CA ILE A 585 -6.46 -15.36 -13.92
C ILE A 585 -6.10 -14.19 -14.85
N ASN A 586 -4.85 -14.10 -15.28
CA ASN A 586 -4.35 -12.95 -16.03
C ASN A 586 -4.93 -12.86 -17.43
N LEU A 587 -5.26 -13.98 -18.05
CA LEU A 587 -5.96 -13.97 -19.35
C LEU A 587 -7.31 -13.24 -19.26
N SER A 588 -8.04 -13.35 -18.16
CA SER A 588 -9.28 -12.59 -17.97
C SER A 588 -9.02 -11.08 -17.99
N ASN A 589 -8.04 -10.62 -17.20
CA ASN A 589 -7.70 -9.20 -17.13
C ASN A 589 -7.24 -8.67 -18.50
N ILE A 590 -6.43 -9.44 -19.22
CA ILE A 590 -5.94 -9.12 -20.56
C ILE A 590 -7.11 -9.03 -21.55
N PHE A 591 -8.05 -9.99 -21.52
CA PHE A 591 -9.22 -9.99 -22.39
C PHE A 591 -10.15 -8.80 -22.12
N LEU A 592 -10.37 -8.47 -20.84
CA LEU A 592 -11.13 -7.29 -20.44
C LEU A 592 -10.45 -5.99 -20.88
N ALA A 593 -9.12 -5.91 -20.84
CA ALA A 593 -8.37 -4.78 -21.34
C ALA A 593 -8.52 -4.59 -22.87
N ALA A 594 -8.61 -5.71 -23.60
CA ALA A 594 -8.77 -5.74 -25.06
C ALA A 594 -10.25 -5.61 -25.52
N HIS A 595 -11.06 -4.81 -24.85
CA HIS A 595 -12.52 -4.75 -25.00
C HIS A 595 -13.03 -4.33 -26.39
N THR A 596 -12.19 -3.76 -27.26
CA THR A 596 -12.55 -3.41 -28.65
C THR A 596 -12.17 -4.49 -29.65
N THR A 597 -11.51 -5.57 -29.21
CA THR A 597 -11.21 -6.73 -30.05
C THR A 597 -12.52 -7.40 -30.52
N PRO A 598 -12.62 -7.81 -31.78
CA PRO A 598 -13.82 -8.43 -32.33
C PRO A 598 -14.34 -9.62 -31.49
N TYR A 599 -15.65 -9.68 -31.32
CA TYR A 599 -16.31 -10.74 -30.55
C TYR A 599 -15.90 -12.16 -30.99
N SER A 600 -15.67 -12.36 -32.31
CA SER A 600 -15.24 -13.63 -32.86
C SER A 600 -13.95 -14.17 -32.21
N PHE A 601 -13.07 -13.30 -31.76
CA PHE A 601 -11.85 -13.69 -31.05
C PHE A 601 -12.19 -14.38 -29.73
N PHE A 602 -13.03 -13.73 -28.91
CA PHE A 602 -13.43 -14.27 -27.58
C PHE A 602 -14.27 -15.54 -27.74
N LYS A 603 -15.22 -15.52 -28.67
CA LYS A 603 -16.01 -16.70 -29.02
C LYS A 603 -15.12 -17.93 -29.32
N ASN A 604 -14.09 -17.74 -30.12
CA ASN A 604 -13.24 -18.83 -30.60
C ASN A 604 -12.11 -19.23 -29.65
N ASN A 605 -11.83 -18.45 -28.58
CA ASN A 605 -10.67 -18.69 -27.72
C ASN A 605 -11.01 -18.83 -26.22
N LEU A 606 -12.22 -18.44 -25.78
CA LEU A 606 -12.56 -18.49 -24.35
C LEU A 606 -12.60 -19.91 -23.80
N TYR A 607 -12.87 -20.95 -24.65
CA TYR A 607 -12.85 -22.36 -24.25
C TYR A 607 -11.51 -22.81 -23.66
N ILE A 608 -10.41 -22.17 -24.09
CA ILE A 608 -9.04 -22.49 -23.66
C ILE A 608 -8.93 -22.44 -22.14
N VAL A 609 -9.53 -21.43 -21.52
CA VAL A 609 -9.49 -21.25 -20.07
C VAL A 609 -10.13 -22.44 -19.34
N PHE A 610 -11.30 -22.89 -19.77
CA PHE A 610 -12.03 -23.96 -19.12
C PHE A 610 -11.38 -25.33 -19.36
N THR A 611 -10.83 -25.54 -20.55
CA THR A 611 -10.12 -26.77 -20.87
C THR A 611 -8.76 -26.86 -20.16
N GLU A 612 -8.05 -25.74 -20.03
CA GLU A 612 -6.80 -25.68 -19.26
C GLU A 612 -7.06 -25.86 -17.75
N ALA A 613 -8.13 -25.27 -17.22
CA ALA A 613 -8.52 -25.50 -15.83
C ALA A 613 -8.86 -26.99 -15.57
N ALA A 614 -9.58 -27.63 -16.48
CA ALA A 614 -9.85 -29.06 -16.40
C ALA A 614 -8.56 -29.89 -16.46
N HIS A 615 -7.68 -29.59 -17.40
CA HIS A 615 -6.39 -30.25 -17.56
C HIS A 615 -5.50 -30.10 -16.31
N LEU A 616 -5.38 -28.89 -15.78
CA LEU A 616 -4.65 -28.59 -14.54
C LEU A 616 -5.20 -29.43 -13.39
N TYR A 617 -6.52 -29.45 -13.19
CA TYR A 617 -7.13 -30.21 -12.11
C TYR A 617 -6.89 -31.70 -12.25
N ILE A 618 -7.13 -32.27 -13.43
CA ILE A 618 -7.06 -33.72 -13.67
C ILE A 618 -5.62 -34.22 -13.64
N ASN A 619 -4.68 -33.51 -14.26
CA ASN A 619 -3.33 -34.02 -14.50
C ASN A 619 -2.33 -33.52 -13.44
N ASP A 620 -2.39 -32.26 -13.04
CA ASP A 620 -1.43 -31.72 -12.10
C ASP A 620 -1.94 -31.89 -10.65
N VAL A 621 -3.22 -31.58 -10.36
CA VAL A 621 -3.76 -31.65 -8.99
C VAL A 621 -4.01 -33.08 -8.55
N LEU A 622 -4.73 -33.89 -9.35
CA LEU A 622 -5.16 -35.22 -8.91
C LEU A 622 -4.13 -36.32 -9.10
N LYS A 623 -3.12 -36.12 -9.95
CA LYS A 623 -2.10 -37.15 -10.28
C LYS A 623 -0.74 -36.90 -9.70
N GLU A 624 -0.39 -35.63 -9.39
CA GLU A 624 0.93 -35.26 -8.94
C GLU A 624 1.04 -35.16 -7.40
N LYS A 625 1.95 -35.94 -6.80
CA LYS A 625 2.20 -35.89 -5.34
C LYS A 625 2.81 -34.55 -4.88
N LYS A 626 3.46 -33.83 -5.77
CA LYS A 626 4.10 -32.52 -5.48
C LYS A 626 3.21 -31.33 -5.81
N SER A 627 1.95 -31.56 -6.25
CA SER A 627 1.01 -30.46 -6.46
C SER A 627 0.87 -29.59 -5.21
N ILE A 628 0.69 -28.29 -5.40
CA ILE A 628 0.40 -27.35 -4.30
C ILE A 628 -0.89 -27.74 -3.55
N PHE A 629 -1.81 -28.46 -4.22
CA PHE A 629 -3.05 -28.95 -3.63
C PHE A 629 -2.92 -30.34 -2.98
N ALA A 630 -1.74 -30.96 -3.04
CA ALA A 630 -1.57 -32.35 -2.59
C ALA A 630 -1.95 -32.57 -1.11
N LYS A 631 -1.83 -31.56 -0.27
CA LYS A 631 -2.18 -31.62 1.16
C LYS A 631 -3.67 -31.39 1.44
N PHE A 632 -4.45 -31.00 0.44
CA PHE A 632 -5.88 -30.73 0.58
C PHE A 632 -6.73 -31.92 0.17
N PRO A 633 -7.96 -32.03 0.73
CA PRO A 633 -8.99 -32.89 0.18
C PRO A 633 -9.38 -32.50 -1.25
N GLN A 634 -9.73 -33.48 -2.05
CA GLN A 634 -10.06 -33.31 -3.48
C GLN A 634 -11.17 -32.27 -3.70
N LEU A 635 -12.22 -32.27 -2.89
CA LEU A 635 -13.32 -31.32 -3.02
C LEU A 635 -12.90 -29.88 -2.72
N ILE A 636 -11.94 -29.68 -1.83
CA ILE A 636 -11.41 -28.34 -1.52
C ILE A 636 -10.61 -27.82 -2.72
N ALA A 637 -9.75 -28.62 -3.31
CA ALA A 637 -9.00 -28.25 -4.49
C ALA A 637 -9.90 -27.91 -5.69
N LEU A 638 -10.94 -28.73 -5.94
CA LEU A 638 -11.94 -28.46 -6.98
C LEU A 638 -12.69 -27.15 -6.74
N TRP A 639 -13.21 -26.98 -5.53
CA TRP A 639 -13.97 -25.80 -5.15
C TRP A 639 -13.12 -24.52 -5.30
N TRP A 640 -11.88 -24.60 -4.90
CA TRP A 640 -10.96 -23.47 -4.99
C TRP A 640 -10.71 -23.07 -6.45
N LEU A 641 -10.32 -24.02 -7.31
CA LEU A 641 -10.08 -23.73 -8.72
C LEU A 641 -11.34 -23.20 -9.42
N GLN A 642 -12.50 -23.78 -9.11
CA GLN A 642 -13.79 -23.30 -9.55
C GLN A 642 -14.05 -21.85 -9.13
N LEU A 643 -13.73 -21.49 -7.88
CA LEU A 643 -13.89 -20.12 -7.37
C LEU A 643 -13.03 -19.14 -8.14
N VAL A 644 -11.75 -19.49 -8.37
CA VAL A 644 -10.81 -18.67 -9.15
C VAL A 644 -11.35 -18.39 -10.55
N ILE A 645 -11.79 -19.42 -11.27
CA ILE A 645 -12.33 -19.26 -12.63
C ILE A 645 -13.60 -18.43 -12.62
N LYS A 646 -14.52 -18.72 -11.69
CA LYS A 646 -15.79 -17.99 -11.56
C LYS A 646 -15.57 -16.51 -11.27
N GLU A 647 -14.68 -16.15 -10.35
CA GLU A 647 -14.39 -14.75 -10.03
C GLU A 647 -13.68 -14.02 -11.18
N SER A 648 -12.85 -14.73 -11.96
CA SER A 648 -12.12 -14.13 -13.08
C SER A 648 -12.98 -13.95 -14.34
N TYR A 649 -13.96 -14.79 -14.63
CA TYR A 649 -14.69 -14.77 -15.91
C TYR A 649 -16.19 -14.51 -15.82
N ALA A 650 -16.78 -14.38 -14.64
CA ALA A 650 -18.20 -14.10 -14.51
C ALA A 650 -18.52 -12.60 -14.69
N PHE A 651 -18.08 -12.00 -15.79
CA PHE A 651 -18.38 -10.65 -16.20
C PHE A 651 -19.38 -10.61 -17.38
N ASN A 652 -20.23 -9.59 -17.42
CA ASN A 652 -21.19 -9.42 -18.51
C ASN A 652 -20.51 -9.35 -19.90
N PHE A 653 -19.27 -8.87 -19.96
CA PHE A 653 -18.47 -8.84 -21.17
C PHE A 653 -18.33 -10.23 -21.82
N PHE A 654 -18.16 -11.28 -21.02
CA PHE A 654 -18.00 -12.66 -21.52
C PHE A 654 -19.31 -13.39 -21.72
N LYS A 655 -20.46 -12.80 -21.36
CA LYS A 655 -21.75 -13.50 -21.30
C LYS A 655 -22.06 -14.34 -22.54
N ASN A 656 -22.05 -13.71 -23.72
CA ASN A 656 -22.38 -14.40 -24.97
C ASN A 656 -21.30 -15.44 -25.36
N ALA A 657 -20.02 -15.13 -25.08
CA ALA A 657 -18.93 -16.07 -25.38
C ALA A 657 -18.98 -17.30 -24.48
N LEU A 658 -19.44 -17.18 -23.23
CA LEU A 658 -19.66 -18.34 -22.34
C LEU A 658 -20.76 -19.26 -22.87
N GLU A 659 -21.83 -18.72 -23.44
CA GLU A 659 -22.90 -19.52 -24.05
C GLU A 659 -22.39 -20.27 -25.29
N ASP A 660 -21.66 -19.61 -26.18
CA ASP A 660 -21.08 -20.22 -27.39
C ASP A 660 -20.02 -21.29 -27.07
N THR A 661 -19.29 -21.14 -25.98
CA THR A 661 -18.19 -22.04 -25.56
C THR A 661 -18.67 -23.46 -25.27
N VAL A 662 -19.95 -23.67 -24.90
CA VAL A 662 -20.52 -25.02 -24.62
C VAL A 662 -20.33 -25.95 -25.81
N LEU A 663 -20.74 -25.51 -27.02
CA LEU A 663 -20.68 -26.33 -28.21
C LEU A 663 -19.23 -26.54 -28.68
N ILE A 664 -18.40 -25.50 -28.52
CA ILE A 664 -16.96 -25.61 -28.88
C ILE A 664 -16.28 -26.69 -28.04
N ILE A 665 -16.46 -26.69 -26.72
CA ILE A 665 -15.90 -27.73 -25.83
C ILE A 665 -16.42 -29.12 -26.21
N ASP A 666 -17.70 -29.23 -26.55
CA ASP A 666 -18.29 -30.50 -26.90
C ASP A 666 -17.75 -31.09 -28.21
N ASP A 667 -17.51 -30.25 -29.21
CA ASP A 667 -16.98 -30.63 -30.52
C ASP A 667 -15.46 -30.90 -30.52
N MET A 668 -14.74 -30.52 -29.45
CA MET A 668 -13.30 -30.76 -29.34
C MET A 668 -12.96 -32.26 -29.32
N ASN A 669 -11.84 -32.60 -29.94
CA ASN A 669 -11.28 -33.96 -29.87
C ASN A 669 -10.41 -34.14 -28.61
N ILE A 670 -11.03 -34.05 -27.44
CA ILE A 670 -10.43 -34.33 -26.13
C ILE A 670 -11.21 -35.44 -25.43
N ASP A 671 -10.61 -36.07 -24.42
CA ASP A 671 -11.30 -37.14 -23.70
C ASP A 671 -12.55 -36.61 -22.96
N GLU A 672 -13.48 -37.53 -22.74
CA GLU A 672 -14.81 -37.22 -22.19
C GLU A 672 -14.72 -36.64 -20.77
N ILE A 673 -13.75 -37.09 -19.99
CA ILE A 673 -13.52 -36.61 -18.63
C ILE A 673 -13.10 -35.12 -18.67
N ASN A 674 -12.18 -34.74 -19.55
CA ASN A 674 -11.78 -33.35 -19.73
C ASN A 674 -12.98 -32.47 -20.17
N LYS A 675 -13.85 -32.96 -21.06
CA LYS A 675 -15.09 -32.25 -21.43
C LYS A 675 -15.99 -32.00 -20.21
N ILE A 676 -16.21 -33.01 -19.37
CA ILE A 676 -17.05 -32.90 -18.19
C ILE A 676 -16.52 -31.82 -17.22
N TYR A 677 -15.25 -31.84 -16.88
CA TYR A 677 -14.64 -30.85 -15.99
C TYR A 677 -14.64 -29.45 -16.61
N SER A 678 -14.35 -29.31 -17.90
CA SER A 678 -14.40 -28.05 -18.64
C SER A 678 -15.82 -27.44 -18.59
N LEU A 679 -16.83 -28.23 -18.88
CA LEU A 679 -18.25 -27.81 -18.80
C LEU A 679 -18.70 -27.51 -17.37
N PHE A 680 -18.12 -28.16 -16.38
CA PHE A 680 -18.36 -27.86 -14.97
C PHE A 680 -17.84 -26.46 -14.61
N PHE A 681 -16.58 -26.12 -14.93
CA PHE A 681 -16.02 -24.81 -14.69
C PHE A 681 -16.77 -23.72 -15.47
N LEU A 682 -17.13 -23.98 -16.71
CA LEU A 682 -17.95 -23.10 -17.53
C LEU A 682 -19.33 -22.88 -16.89
N GLY A 683 -19.99 -23.93 -16.44
CA GLY A 683 -21.30 -23.89 -15.82
C GLY A 683 -21.31 -23.13 -14.51
N THR A 684 -20.33 -23.32 -13.65
CA THR A 684 -20.21 -22.57 -12.38
C THR A 684 -20.01 -21.07 -12.62
N THR A 685 -19.24 -20.69 -13.65
CA THR A 685 -19.06 -19.32 -14.09
C THR A 685 -20.37 -18.74 -14.62
N GLY A 686 -21.07 -19.47 -15.47
CA GLY A 686 -22.36 -19.06 -16.04
C GLY A 686 -23.44 -18.80 -14.98
N LEU A 687 -23.49 -19.59 -13.91
CA LEU A 687 -24.49 -19.41 -12.85
C LEU A 687 -24.47 -18.01 -12.22
N LYS A 688 -23.30 -17.42 -12.02
CA LYS A 688 -23.18 -16.06 -11.48
C LYS A 688 -23.83 -15.02 -12.40
N LEU A 689 -23.82 -15.27 -13.70
CA LEU A 689 -24.44 -14.42 -14.74
C LEU A 689 -25.88 -14.86 -15.11
N LYS A 690 -26.44 -15.83 -14.40
CA LYS A 690 -27.76 -16.45 -14.67
C LYS A 690 -27.81 -17.13 -16.03
N ILE A 691 -26.70 -17.69 -16.51
CA ILE A 691 -26.60 -18.54 -17.68
C ILE A 691 -26.65 -19.98 -17.20
N TYR A 692 -27.71 -20.71 -17.57
CA TYR A 692 -27.94 -22.08 -17.07
C TYR A 692 -27.63 -23.17 -18.11
N GLU A 693 -27.48 -22.80 -19.37
CA GLU A 693 -27.27 -23.72 -20.47
C GLU A 693 -26.05 -24.66 -20.30
N PRO A 694 -24.86 -24.18 -19.83
CA PRO A 694 -23.74 -25.11 -19.64
C PRO A 694 -24.03 -26.22 -18.63
N PHE A 695 -24.71 -25.92 -17.53
CA PHE A 695 -25.12 -26.93 -16.56
C PHE A 695 -26.23 -27.82 -17.08
N LYS A 696 -27.24 -27.27 -17.78
CA LYS A 696 -28.28 -28.09 -18.43
C LYS A 696 -27.66 -29.06 -19.41
N TYR A 697 -26.72 -28.57 -20.24
CA TYR A 697 -26.03 -29.39 -21.22
C TYR A 697 -25.23 -30.50 -20.55
N LEU A 698 -24.41 -30.19 -19.56
CA LEU A 698 -23.62 -31.13 -18.77
C LEU A 698 -24.49 -32.21 -18.12
N LEU A 699 -25.59 -31.81 -17.44
CA LEU A 699 -26.49 -32.70 -16.74
C LEU A 699 -27.39 -33.50 -17.65
N THR A 700 -27.58 -33.11 -18.90
CA THR A 700 -28.37 -33.86 -19.89
C THR A 700 -27.50 -34.85 -20.66
N LYS A 701 -26.40 -34.39 -21.22
CA LYS A 701 -25.54 -35.21 -22.10
C LYS A 701 -24.67 -36.20 -21.33
N TYR A 702 -24.08 -35.75 -20.23
CA TYR A 702 -23.09 -36.53 -19.46
C TYR A 702 -23.64 -37.11 -18.16
N LYS A 703 -24.92 -37.08 -17.98
CA LYS A 703 -25.66 -37.47 -16.78
C LYS A 703 -25.11 -38.70 -16.04
N ASP A 704 -24.94 -39.81 -16.76
CA ASP A 704 -24.55 -41.10 -16.18
C ASP A 704 -23.03 -41.26 -16.00
N LYS A 705 -22.25 -40.35 -16.55
CA LYS A 705 -20.78 -40.36 -16.58
C LYS A 705 -20.14 -39.31 -15.64
N LEU A 706 -20.98 -38.57 -14.92
CA LEU A 706 -20.50 -37.53 -14.01
C LEU A 706 -19.62 -38.12 -12.91
N PRO A 707 -18.35 -37.64 -12.72
CA PRO A 707 -17.56 -37.95 -11.56
C PRO A 707 -18.28 -37.53 -10.27
N TYR A 708 -17.92 -38.18 -9.17
CA TYR A 708 -18.62 -37.95 -7.92
C TYR A 708 -18.35 -36.54 -7.34
N ASP A 709 -17.12 -36.08 -7.41
CA ASP A 709 -16.69 -34.70 -7.01
C ASP A 709 -17.42 -33.63 -7.83
N ILE A 710 -17.56 -33.81 -9.15
CA ILE A 710 -18.35 -32.92 -10.01
C ILE A 710 -19.85 -32.97 -9.60
N SER A 711 -20.36 -34.14 -9.31
CA SER A 711 -21.75 -34.27 -8.87
C SER A 711 -22.04 -33.50 -7.57
N VAL A 712 -21.12 -33.58 -6.61
CA VAL A 712 -21.17 -32.81 -5.36
C VAL A 712 -20.98 -31.29 -5.62
N GLY A 713 -20.03 -30.91 -6.48
CA GLY A 713 -19.77 -29.52 -6.85
C GLY A 713 -20.99 -28.85 -7.50
N ILE A 714 -21.67 -29.53 -8.44
CA ILE A 714 -22.90 -29.01 -9.09
C ILE A 714 -24.03 -28.84 -8.07
N GLU A 715 -24.25 -29.84 -7.21
CA GLU A 715 -25.32 -29.78 -6.18
C GLU A 715 -25.08 -28.57 -5.26
N ASN A 716 -23.85 -28.40 -4.80
CA ASN A 716 -23.46 -27.30 -3.93
C ASN A 716 -23.67 -25.93 -4.60
N GLU A 717 -23.22 -25.74 -5.85
CA GLU A 717 -23.39 -24.50 -6.61
C GLU A 717 -24.85 -24.14 -6.85
N ILE A 718 -25.69 -25.11 -7.21
CA ILE A 718 -27.14 -24.89 -7.40
C ILE A 718 -27.79 -24.47 -6.06
N SER A 719 -27.35 -25.05 -4.96
CA SER A 719 -27.89 -24.77 -3.62
C SER A 719 -27.45 -23.38 -3.12
N ILE A 720 -26.18 -23.03 -3.26
CA ILE A 720 -25.61 -21.72 -2.84
C ILE A 720 -26.25 -20.57 -3.61
N ASN A 721 -26.35 -20.69 -4.94
CA ASN A 721 -26.90 -19.62 -5.79
C ASN A 721 -28.40 -19.47 -5.76
N LYS A 722 -29.11 -20.30 -4.97
CA LYS A 722 -30.60 -20.28 -4.83
C LYS A 722 -31.30 -20.19 -6.17
N ILE A 723 -30.93 -21.06 -7.12
CA ILE A 723 -31.44 -21.05 -8.47
C ILE A 723 -32.95 -21.36 -8.45
N LYS A 724 -33.71 -20.56 -9.23
CA LYS A 724 -35.18 -20.71 -9.34
C LYS A 724 -35.63 -21.31 -10.68
N ASP A 725 -34.70 -21.57 -11.61
CA ASP A 725 -35.02 -22.16 -12.91
C ASP A 725 -35.56 -23.60 -12.72
N GLU A 726 -36.79 -23.82 -13.15
CA GLU A 726 -37.47 -25.13 -12.96
C GLU A 726 -36.73 -26.28 -13.65
N SER A 727 -36.12 -26.05 -14.80
CA SER A 727 -35.39 -27.06 -15.55
C SER A 727 -34.15 -27.50 -14.81
N VAL A 728 -33.42 -26.59 -14.23
CA VAL A 728 -32.23 -26.88 -13.39
C VAL A 728 -32.66 -27.59 -12.10
N LEU A 729 -33.76 -27.17 -11.48
CA LEU A 729 -34.28 -27.80 -10.26
C LEU A 729 -34.75 -29.23 -10.48
N LYS A 730 -35.30 -29.53 -11.66
CA LYS A 730 -35.65 -30.92 -12.03
C LYS A 730 -34.41 -31.80 -12.15
N LEU A 731 -33.35 -31.29 -12.78
CA LEU A 731 -32.05 -31.95 -12.89
C LEU A 731 -31.39 -32.14 -11.53
N LYS A 732 -31.48 -31.12 -10.65
CA LYS A 732 -30.99 -31.21 -9.28
C LYS A 732 -31.65 -32.36 -8.50
N LYS A 733 -32.98 -32.53 -8.58
CA LYS A 733 -33.68 -33.64 -7.90
C LYS A 733 -33.14 -35.01 -8.31
N TRP A 734 -32.76 -35.18 -9.58
CA TRP A 734 -32.10 -36.40 -10.02
C TRP A 734 -30.72 -36.57 -9.41
N LEU A 735 -29.92 -35.47 -9.38
CA LEU A 735 -28.57 -35.45 -8.81
C LEU A 735 -28.60 -35.81 -7.32
N ASP A 736 -29.53 -35.24 -6.55
CA ASP A 736 -29.75 -35.54 -5.13
C ASP A 736 -30.00 -37.03 -4.90
N ARG A 737 -30.80 -37.65 -5.78
CA ARG A 737 -31.09 -39.12 -5.72
C ARG A 737 -29.85 -39.95 -6.04
N LYS A 738 -28.98 -39.48 -6.95
CA LYS A 738 -27.71 -40.16 -7.27
C LYS A 738 -26.75 -40.05 -6.07
N LEU A 739 -26.62 -38.89 -5.48
CA LEU A 739 -25.74 -38.65 -4.34
C LEU A 739 -26.17 -39.37 -3.09
N SER A 740 -27.51 -39.48 -2.83
CA SER A 740 -28.05 -40.21 -1.68
C SER A 740 -27.79 -41.72 -1.72
N LYS A 741 -27.58 -42.29 -2.90
CA LYS A 741 -27.29 -43.74 -3.10
C LYS A 741 -25.78 -44.04 -3.03
N THR A 742 -24.93 -43.04 -2.95
CA THR A 742 -23.48 -43.22 -2.99
C THR A 742 -22.93 -43.58 -1.62
N ASN A 743 -21.89 -44.39 -1.59
CA ASN A 743 -21.28 -44.88 -0.37
C ASN A 743 -20.62 -43.71 0.43
N ARG A 744 -20.97 -43.59 1.71
CA ARG A 744 -20.37 -42.57 2.63
C ARG A 744 -18.87 -42.63 2.67
N SER A 745 -18.23 -43.77 2.40
CA SER A 745 -16.78 -43.89 2.40
C SER A 745 -16.12 -43.09 1.27
N ILE A 746 -16.73 -43.02 0.08
CA ILE A 746 -16.22 -42.23 -1.06
C ILE A 746 -16.32 -40.74 -0.75
N PHE A 747 -17.43 -40.30 -0.18
CA PHE A 747 -17.59 -38.91 0.22
C PHE A 747 -16.52 -38.52 1.25
N LYS A 748 -16.32 -39.36 2.26
CA LYS A 748 -15.29 -39.11 3.29
C LYS A 748 -13.88 -39.10 2.69
N GLU A 749 -13.60 -39.97 1.73
CA GLU A 749 -12.32 -40.00 1.05
C GLU A 749 -12.00 -38.65 0.36
N ILE A 750 -12.92 -38.12 -0.46
CA ILE A 750 -12.68 -36.89 -1.24
C ILE A 750 -12.86 -35.60 -0.43
N SER A 751 -13.56 -35.64 0.72
CA SER A 751 -13.83 -34.45 1.55
C SER A 751 -12.87 -34.28 2.74
N GLU A 752 -12.26 -35.38 3.23
CA GLU A 752 -11.45 -35.33 4.44
C GLU A 752 -10.00 -35.80 4.22
N ILE A 753 -9.74 -36.65 3.23
CA ILE A 753 -8.38 -37.22 3.05
C ILE A 753 -7.59 -36.37 2.04
N PRO A 754 -6.38 -35.94 2.38
CA PRO A 754 -5.50 -35.24 1.46
C PRO A 754 -5.18 -36.05 0.19
N ILE A 755 -5.09 -35.36 -0.96
CA ILE A 755 -4.86 -35.97 -2.29
C ILE A 755 -3.59 -36.82 -2.30
N ASN A 756 -2.49 -36.37 -1.71
CA ASN A 756 -1.24 -37.14 -1.65
C ASN A 756 -1.40 -38.51 -0.95
N LYS A 757 -2.20 -38.59 0.11
CA LYS A 757 -2.51 -39.85 0.80
C LYS A 757 -3.38 -40.76 -0.05
N ILE A 758 -4.33 -40.19 -0.81
CA ILE A 758 -5.13 -40.97 -1.76
C ILE A 758 -4.27 -41.56 -2.86
N ILE A 759 -3.33 -40.77 -3.42
CA ILE A 759 -2.39 -41.22 -4.45
C ILE A 759 -1.48 -42.34 -3.91
N GLU A 760 -1.00 -42.22 -2.68
CA GLU A 760 -0.18 -43.25 -2.03
C GLU A 760 -0.93 -44.57 -1.87
N LYS A 761 -2.16 -44.49 -1.38
CA LYS A 761 -3.03 -45.67 -1.20
C LYS A 761 -3.35 -46.39 -2.52
N ARG A 762 -3.46 -45.65 -3.63
CA ARG A 762 -3.72 -46.26 -4.97
C ARG A 762 -2.48 -46.88 -5.61
N LYS A 763 -1.27 -46.53 -5.16
CA LYS A 763 0.01 -47.10 -5.64
C LYS A 763 0.49 -48.27 -4.79
N SER A 764 -0.02 -48.46 -3.55
CA SER A 764 0.14 -49.63 -2.69
C SER A 764 -0.91 -50.68 -3.04
#